data_0f22d60ed4f0e6e8e7c7b6dad3612512
#
_entry.id   0f22d60ed4f0e6e8e7c7b6dad3612512
#
_cell.length_a   1.000
_cell.length_b   1.000
_cell.length_c   1.000
_cell.angle_alpha   90.00
_cell.angle_beta   90.00
_cell.angle_gamma   90.00
#
_symmetry.space_group_name_H-M   'P 1'
#
loop_
_entity.id
_entity.type
_entity.pdbx_description
1 polymer ?
#
loop_
_entity_poly.entity_id
_entity_poly.type
_entity_poly.pdbx_seq_one_letter_code
_entity_poly.pdbx_strand_id
1 'polypeptide(L)'
;MKVLKSWLNDWIDIQDIDSNDISEALESLGFEIESRTDKVPNYKNIVVGKVLEIYTHPNADKVRVTKVDVGSKVYEIVCGAWNFDIDAVVPVALPNSEIKDGFKIDKRDIRGIESNGMICSASELDLWDDHAGILKLSKNTKIGSDFSKIYNSVDTLWEIGVTPNRGDCMSHLGVARELSSYFDKPIKSNDIKLSPNIENVIKVNSGRTKFCDSYLSVEIENFDITDSDIKIRYRLSSVGVRVINNVVDYTNYVLHDIGQPLHAFDRDKLFGTISVRKAKENETLKTLDEQTRKLSKDDLIITDNDSPIALAGVMGGYNTEVTDSTKNLLIESAYFDKVSIMKTSRKLNLISDASIRFERGIDYDIQHKGLERFISVFKHDQNINYSEAMISKKNTFSHENITFEKEDIFNILGVELKDDFILKTLSKLQIQSTLADNKISFTSPSWRYDLERPIDLIEELAKHYGYNNFNSTLPIGKNLNNKGEFWNKRNYISNLLSSKNFYEVQTLSFTDKEANSIFTPEKNSVTVINPIDQTQESLRTNLLTSLINTYKHNYENNTLSCKYYEINNVYDDGNHKLYKDIPNQEYSLGLLIPENETNPDTRGEYIQNDIHTLTNIINLLFPKVQFEKLLRPGFHKNYSYVLKLNN
;
A
#
# COMPACT_ATOMS: atom_id res chain seq x y z
N MET A 1 -2.31 3.35 3.13
CA MET A 1 -2.98 4.60 2.65
C MET A 1 -2.54 5.77 3.50
N LYS A 2 -2.18 6.90 2.86
CA LYS A 2 -1.83 8.12 3.61
C LYS A 2 -3.03 9.06 3.68
N VAL A 3 -3.36 9.56 4.88
CA VAL A 3 -4.49 10.46 5.12
C VAL A 3 -4.05 11.68 5.92
N LEU A 4 -4.55 12.86 5.53
CA LEU A 4 -4.28 14.15 6.19
C LEU A 4 -5.49 14.60 7.01
N LYS A 5 -5.27 15.11 8.22
CA LYS A 5 -6.33 15.68 9.07
C LYS A 5 -7.09 16.80 8.36
N SER A 6 -6.37 17.74 7.74
CA SER A 6 -6.98 18.85 7.01
C SER A 6 -7.81 18.41 5.80
N TRP A 7 -7.46 17.28 5.18
CA TRP A 7 -8.21 16.73 4.06
C TRP A 7 -9.44 15.95 4.53
N LEU A 8 -9.30 15.14 5.59
CA LEU A 8 -10.44 14.50 6.26
C LEU A 8 -11.47 15.52 6.74
N ASN A 9 -11.01 16.70 7.21
CA ASN A 9 -11.89 17.78 7.68
C ASN A 9 -12.76 18.38 6.56
N ASP A 10 -12.45 18.20 5.29
CA ASP A 10 -13.35 18.57 4.20
C ASP A 10 -14.61 17.66 4.15
N TRP A 11 -14.52 16.44 4.70
CA TRP A 11 -15.60 15.44 4.70
C TRP A 11 -16.30 15.29 6.05
N ILE A 12 -15.60 15.50 7.15
CA ILE A 12 -16.12 15.38 8.51
C ILE A 12 -15.53 16.48 9.38
N ASP A 13 -16.31 17.06 10.29
CA ASP A 13 -15.84 18.14 11.16
C ASP A 13 -14.99 17.60 12.32
N ILE A 14 -13.67 17.50 12.12
CA ILE A 14 -12.69 16.97 13.07
C ILE A 14 -11.55 17.94 13.38
N GLN A 15 -11.69 19.23 12.99
CA GLN A 15 -10.62 20.20 13.15
C GLN A 15 -10.21 20.36 14.61
N ASP A 16 -11.19 20.40 15.52
CA ASP A 16 -10.99 20.60 16.96
C ASP A 16 -10.74 19.31 17.74
N ILE A 17 -10.77 18.14 17.07
CA ILE A 17 -10.47 16.86 17.70
C ILE A 17 -8.95 16.69 17.77
N ASP A 18 -8.44 16.26 18.94
CA ASP A 18 -7.03 16.00 19.12
C ASP A 18 -6.55 14.88 18.17
N SER A 19 -5.33 15.00 17.66
CA SER A 19 -4.79 14.01 16.74
C SER A 19 -4.52 12.65 17.42
N ASN A 20 -4.37 12.60 18.74
CA ASN A 20 -4.28 11.33 19.47
C ASN A 20 -5.65 10.63 19.51
N ASP A 21 -6.73 11.37 19.74
CA ASP A 21 -8.09 10.81 19.72
C ASP A 21 -8.44 10.25 18.34
N ILE A 22 -7.98 10.92 17.27
CA ILE A 22 -8.16 10.40 15.89
C ILE A 22 -7.34 9.14 15.68
N SER A 23 -6.11 9.06 16.24
CA SER A 23 -5.30 7.84 16.16
C SER A 23 -5.98 6.67 16.86
N GLU A 24 -6.48 6.87 18.09
CA GLU A 24 -7.23 5.84 18.82
C GLU A 24 -8.49 5.40 18.08
N ALA A 25 -9.20 6.34 17.44
CA ALA A 25 -10.37 6.04 16.64
C ALA A 25 -10.01 5.16 15.43
N LEU A 26 -8.94 5.50 14.70
CA LEU A 26 -8.47 4.71 13.56
C LEU A 26 -8.10 3.29 13.98
N GLU A 27 -7.32 3.12 15.05
CA GLU A 27 -6.95 1.81 15.58
C GLU A 27 -8.17 0.99 16.05
N SER A 28 -9.10 1.63 16.77
CA SER A 28 -10.35 0.99 17.20
C SER A 28 -11.22 0.53 16.03
N LEU A 29 -11.16 1.23 14.90
CA LEU A 29 -11.87 0.92 13.67
C LEU A 29 -11.13 -0.10 12.80
N GLY A 30 -10.01 -0.64 13.27
CA GLY A 30 -9.25 -1.71 12.61
C GLY A 30 -8.23 -1.22 11.58
N PHE A 31 -7.84 0.06 11.60
CA PHE A 31 -6.73 0.56 10.79
C PHE A 31 -5.44 0.51 11.59
N GLU A 32 -4.46 -0.25 11.13
CA GLU A 32 -3.11 -0.21 11.68
C GLU A 32 -2.45 1.12 11.33
N ILE A 33 -1.93 1.85 12.33
CA ILE A 33 -1.16 3.07 12.08
C ILE A 33 0.31 2.68 11.88
N GLU A 34 0.76 2.65 10.62
CA GLU A 34 2.14 2.35 10.26
C GLU A 34 3.09 3.51 10.63
N SER A 35 2.63 4.73 10.46
CA SER A 35 3.36 5.93 10.85
C SER A 35 2.42 7.13 11.08
N ARG A 36 2.87 8.07 11.94
CA ARG A 36 2.23 9.37 12.14
C ARG A 36 3.28 10.47 12.09
N THR A 37 2.96 11.54 11.36
CA THR A 37 3.80 12.74 11.27
C THR A 37 2.97 13.97 11.58
N ASP A 38 3.30 14.67 12.65
CA ASP A 38 2.70 15.96 12.97
C ASP A 38 3.51 17.05 12.28
N LYS A 39 2.89 17.74 11.32
CA LYS A 39 3.49 18.83 10.57
C LYS A 39 3.20 20.14 11.29
N VAL A 40 4.24 20.81 11.74
CA VAL A 40 4.15 22.16 12.32
C VAL A 40 5.07 23.05 11.51
N PRO A 41 4.54 24.11 10.84
CA PRO A 41 5.38 24.98 10.06
C PRO A 41 6.42 25.67 10.95
N ASN A 42 7.68 25.55 10.56
CA ASN A 42 8.79 26.17 11.25
C ASN A 42 9.34 27.34 10.43
N TYR A 43 8.45 28.32 10.15
CA TYR A 43 8.83 29.57 9.49
C TYR A 43 8.15 30.77 10.13
N LYS A 44 8.86 31.91 10.12
CA LYS A 44 8.37 33.18 10.70
C LYS A 44 8.66 34.34 9.77
N ASN A 45 7.79 35.36 9.80
CA ASN A 45 7.94 36.61 9.05
C ASN A 45 8.03 36.38 7.52
N ILE A 46 7.21 35.44 7.00
CA ILE A 46 7.01 35.23 5.58
C ILE A 46 5.75 35.98 5.13
N VAL A 47 5.87 36.79 4.08
CA VAL A 47 4.75 37.57 3.56
C VAL A 47 4.50 37.28 2.09
N VAL A 48 3.30 37.57 1.62
CA VAL A 48 2.97 37.47 0.20
C VAL A 48 3.46 38.71 -0.52
N GLY A 49 4.28 38.51 -1.56
CA GLY A 49 4.78 39.60 -2.41
C GLY A 49 4.34 39.44 -3.86
N LYS A 50 4.34 40.55 -4.61
CA LYS A 50 4.12 40.59 -6.05
C LYS A 50 5.39 41.10 -6.75
N VAL A 51 5.85 40.38 -7.74
CA VAL A 51 7.03 40.74 -8.55
C VAL A 51 6.64 41.87 -9.51
N LEU A 52 7.25 43.04 -9.37
CA LEU A 52 7.00 44.22 -10.20
C LEU A 52 7.97 44.33 -11.37
N GLU A 53 9.26 44.05 -11.13
CA GLU A 53 10.31 44.19 -12.12
C GLU A 53 11.29 43.01 -12.00
N ILE A 54 11.88 42.61 -13.12
CA ILE A 54 12.95 41.59 -13.18
C ILE A 54 14.02 42.14 -14.14
N TYR A 55 15.27 42.13 -13.71
CA TYR A 55 16.40 42.48 -14.56
C TYR A 55 17.64 41.61 -14.30
N THR A 56 18.54 41.57 -15.25
CA THR A 56 19.77 40.76 -15.17
C THR A 56 20.70 41.33 -14.12
N HIS A 57 21.34 40.45 -13.37
CA HIS A 57 22.36 40.85 -12.38
C HIS A 57 23.62 41.33 -13.10
N PRO A 58 24.17 42.52 -12.81
CA PRO A 58 25.31 43.10 -13.56
C PRO A 58 26.61 42.26 -13.44
N ASN A 59 26.79 41.54 -12.34
CA ASN A 59 28.04 40.78 -12.03
C ASN A 59 27.80 39.25 -11.88
N ALA A 60 26.63 38.70 -12.36
CA ALA A 60 26.34 37.30 -12.22
C ALA A 60 25.32 36.78 -13.23
N ASP A 61 25.63 35.72 -13.96
CA ASP A 61 24.79 35.16 -15.02
C ASP A 61 23.71 34.20 -14.53
N LYS A 62 23.86 33.63 -13.30
CA LYS A 62 22.97 32.61 -12.77
C LYS A 62 21.89 33.13 -11.84
N VAL A 63 21.79 34.42 -11.63
CA VAL A 63 20.81 35.07 -10.75
C VAL A 63 20.22 36.28 -11.40
N ARG A 64 18.99 36.61 -11.01
CA ARG A 64 18.26 37.82 -11.46
C ARG A 64 18.02 38.73 -10.27
N VAL A 65 17.86 40.01 -10.52
CA VAL A 65 17.44 40.98 -9.51
C VAL A 65 15.97 41.27 -9.71
N THR A 66 15.20 41.25 -8.65
CA THR A 66 13.76 41.48 -8.68
C THR A 66 13.36 42.58 -7.74
N LYS A 67 12.34 43.38 -8.14
CA LYS A 67 11.65 44.28 -7.22
C LYS A 67 10.31 43.64 -6.85
N VAL A 68 10.09 43.43 -5.57
CA VAL A 68 8.92 42.73 -5.04
C VAL A 68 8.17 43.65 -4.10
N ASP A 69 6.91 43.91 -4.43
CA ASP A 69 5.97 44.64 -3.56
C ASP A 69 5.39 43.66 -2.51
N VAL A 70 5.58 43.97 -1.23
CA VAL A 70 5.01 43.21 -0.11
C VAL A 70 3.86 43.98 0.56
N GLY A 71 3.24 44.92 -0.16
CA GLY A 71 2.10 45.73 0.29
C GLY A 71 2.46 46.93 1.16
N SER A 72 3.48 46.86 1.98
CA SER A 72 3.97 47.97 2.81
C SER A 72 5.18 48.66 2.19
N LYS A 73 5.97 47.95 1.39
CA LYS A 73 7.22 48.43 0.80
C LYS A 73 7.61 47.55 -0.38
N VAL A 74 8.40 48.09 -1.30
CA VAL A 74 9.06 47.34 -2.38
C VAL A 74 10.47 46.97 -1.94
N TYR A 75 10.80 45.72 -2.04
CA TYR A 75 12.12 45.17 -1.72
C TYR A 75 12.86 44.73 -2.99
N GLU A 76 14.15 45.04 -3.03
CA GLU A 76 15.04 44.47 -4.02
C GLU A 76 15.60 43.15 -3.50
N ILE A 77 15.40 42.06 -4.28
CA ILE A 77 15.77 40.71 -3.91
C ILE A 77 16.48 40.04 -5.08
N VAL A 78 17.62 39.45 -4.81
CA VAL A 78 18.36 38.64 -5.78
C VAL A 78 17.83 37.18 -5.71
N CYS A 79 17.43 36.66 -6.86
CA CYS A 79 16.83 35.31 -6.96
C CYS A 79 17.52 34.46 -8.03
N GLY A 80 17.83 33.19 -7.69
CA GLY A 80 18.42 32.22 -8.62
C GLY A 80 17.40 31.41 -9.44
N ALA A 81 16.11 31.52 -9.14
CA ALA A 81 15.09 30.79 -9.84
C ALA A 81 14.65 31.51 -11.14
N TRP A 82 14.23 30.69 -12.13
CA TRP A 82 13.84 31.16 -13.46
C TRP A 82 12.39 30.83 -13.82
N ASN A 83 11.66 30.18 -12.94
CA ASN A 83 10.30 29.68 -13.16
C ASN A 83 9.19 30.70 -12.92
N PHE A 84 9.50 32.02 -12.90
CA PHE A 84 8.52 33.09 -12.68
C PHE A 84 8.83 34.34 -13.51
N ASP A 85 7.79 35.15 -13.75
CA ASP A 85 7.85 36.39 -14.51
C ASP A 85 7.28 37.57 -13.71
N ILE A 86 7.27 38.74 -14.33
CA ILE A 86 6.61 39.93 -13.80
C ILE A 86 5.13 39.61 -13.52
N ASP A 87 4.57 40.20 -12.50
CA ASP A 87 3.22 39.96 -11.95
C ASP A 87 3.05 38.61 -11.18
N ALA A 88 4.10 37.81 -11.05
CA ALA A 88 4.04 36.59 -10.20
C ALA A 88 3.79 36.98 -8.73
N VAL A 89 2.88 36.25 -8.08
CA VAL A 89 2.63 36.34 -6.65
C VAL A 89 3.41 35.23 -5.96
N VAL A 90 4.23 35.58 -4.94
CA VAL A 90 5.24 34.70 -4.36
C VAL A 90 5.34 34.86 -2.85
N PRO A 91 5.74 33.84 -2.09
CA PRO A 91 6.10 34.01 -0.69
C PRO A 91 7.50 34.63 -0.56
N VAL A 92 7.62 35.63 0.29
CA VAL A 92 8.85 36.41 0.52
C VAL A 92 9.25 36.31 1.99
N ALA A 93 10.41 35.74 2.25
CA ALA A 93 11.09 35.83 3.54
C ALA A 93 11.75 37.20 3.70
N LEU A 94 11.23 38.02 4.60
CA LEU A 94 11.78 39.33 4.91
C LEU A 94 13.05 39.21 5.76
N PRO A 95 13.90 40.23 5.88
CA PRO A 95 15.02 40.22 6.83
C PRO A 95 14.56 39.88 8.25
N ASN A 96 15.35 39.08 8.97
CA ASN A 96 15.03 38.46 10.26
C ASN A 96 13.92 37.38 10.17
N SER A 97 13.64 36.83 9.01
CA SER A 97 12.80 35.66 8.86
C SER A 97 13.52 34.38 9.25
N GLU A 98 12.73 33.38 9.64
CA GLU A 98 13.19 32.02 9.89
C GLU A 98 12.41 31.08 8.98
N ILE A 99 13.11 30.21 8.27
CA ILE A 99 12.56 29.21 7.36
C ILE A 99 12.93 27.79 7.87
N LYS A 100 12.68 26.75 7.06
CA LYS A 100 12.96 25.36 7.39
C LYS A 100 14.29 25.20 8.14
N ASP A 101 14.33 24.31 9.14
CA ASP A 101 15.49 23.97 9.97
C ASP A 101 16.10 25.16 10.73
N GLY A 102 15.31 26.22 10.96
CA GLY A 102 15.75 27.41 11.69
C GLY A 102 16.73 28.30 10.90
N PHE A 103 16.79 28.14 9.57
CA PHE A 103 17.65 28.95 8.74
C PHE A 103 17.17 30.41 8.71
N LYS A 104 18.05 31.34 9.10
CA LYS A 104 17.74 32.77 9.19
C LYS A 104 18.05 33.50 7.90
N ILE A 105 17.08 34.29 7.45
CA ILE A 105 17.19 35.17 6.29
C ILE A 105 17.44 36.58 6.76
N ASP A 106 18.57 37.12 6.37
CA ASP A 106 18.94 38.52 6.62
C ASP A 106 19.33 39.21 5.33
N LYS A 107 19.57 40.50 5.40
CA LYS A 107 20.14 41.25 4.29
C LYS A 107 21.52 40.70 3.93
N ARG A 108 21.76 40.49 2.66
CA ARG A 108 23.06 40.00 2.14
C ARG A 108 23.47 40.77 0.90
N ASP A 109 24.74 41.12 0.81
CA ASP A 109 25.33 41.56 -0.45
C ASP A 109 25.61 40.31 -1.33
N ILE A 110 25.04 40.33 -2.51
CA ILE A 110 25.25 39.28 -3.53
C ILE A 110 25.93 39.94 -4.72
N ARG A 111 27.26 39.84 -4.76
CA ARG A 111 28.13 40.40 -5.81
C ARG A 111 27.89 41.88 -6.12
N GLY A 112 27.73 42.71 -5.07
CA GLY A 112 27.55 44.15 -5.15
C GLY A 112 26.11 44.66 -5.22
N ILE A 113 25.13 43.75 -5.06
CA ILE A 113 23.71 44.12 -4.91
C ILE A 113 23.19 43.62 -3.56
N GLU A 114 22.62 44.54 -2.76
CA GLU A 114 22.00 44.17 -1.49
C GLU A 114 20.66 43.47 -1.72
N SER A 115 20.59 42.18 -1.42
CA SER A 115 19.32 41.42 -1.38
C SER A 115 18.65 41.63 -0.02
N ASN A 116 17.45 42.18 -0.03
CA ASN A 116 16.67 42.49 1.17
C ASN A 116 15.64 41.39 1.49
N GLY A 117 16.08 40.14 1.61
CA GLY A 117 15.22 38.98 1.84
C GLY A 117 15.40 37.90 0.76
N MET A 118 14.47 36.97 0.70
CA MET A 118 14.49 35.84 -0.22
C MET A 118 13.08 35.49 -0.70
N ILE A 119 12.94 35.22 -2.01
CA ILE A 119 11.71 34.57 -2.55
C ILE A 119 11.85 33.09 -2.31
N CYS A 120 10.85 32.48 -1.67
CA CYS A 120 10.95 31.10 -1.17
C CYS A 120 10.42 30.06 -2.16
N SER A 121 11.07 28.90 -2.18
CA SER A 121 10.56 27.67 -2.76
C SER A 121 9.61 26.94 -1.79
N ALA A 122 8.93 25.90 -2.27
CA ALA A 122 8.10 25.04 -1.42
C ALA A 122 8.93 24.29 -0.38
N SER A 123 10.13 23.84 -0.77
CA SER A 123 11.04 23.10 0.12
C SER A 123 11.57 23.99 1.25
N GLU A 124 11.89 25.25 0.99
CA GLU A 124 12.34 26.21 1.99
C GLU A 124 11.25 26.57 3.00
N LEU A 125 9.99 26.40 2.62
CA LEU A 125 8.81 26.59 3.48
C LEU A 125 8.33 25.27 4.11
N ASP A 126 9.08 24.19 3.95
CA ASP A 126 8.74 22.84 4.46
C ASP A 126 7.35 22.34 4.05
N LEU A 127 6.90 22.73 2.86
CA LEU A 127 5.61 22.31 2.31
C LEU A 127 5.72 20.96 1.60
N TRP A 128 6.67 20.84 0.67
CA TRP A 128 7.05 19.60 -0.02
C TRP A 128 8.45 19.73 -0.63
N ASP A 129 9.03 18.60 -0.99
CA ASP A 129 10.40 18.54 -1.53
C ASP A 129 10.43 18.94 -3.02
N ASP A 130 10.49 20.25 -3.30
CA ASP A 130 10.62 20.83 -4.64
C ASP A 130 11.68 21.92 -4.61
N HIS A 131 12.78 21.68 -5.31
CA HIS A 131 13.91 22.60 -5.46
C HIS A 131 14.01 23.19 -6.89
N ALA A 132 13.03 22.90 -7.78
CA ALA A 132 13.11 23.30 -9.18
C ALA A 132 12.91 24.81 -9.39
N GLY A 133 12.38 25.52 -8.38
CA GLY A 133 12.16 26.97 -8.45
C GLY A 133 11.46 27.54 -7.23
N ILE A 134 11.01 28.77 -7.35
CA ILE A 134 10.21 29.41 -6.30
C ILE A 134 8.76 28.93 -6.33
N LEU A 135 8.10 29.04 -5.18
CA LEU A 135 6.66 28.77 -5.06
C LEU A 135 5.86 29.93 -5.67
N LYS A 136 4.98 29.64 -6.63
CA LYS A 136 4.01 30.59 -7.17
C LYS A 136 2.66 30.44 -6.47
N LEU A 137 2.06 31.54 -6.09
CA LEU A 137 0.74 31.64 -5.45
C LEU A 137 -0.31 32.07 -6.45
N SER A 138 -1.58 31.84 -6.14
CA SER A 138 -2.69 32.36 -6.95
C SER A 138 -2.61 33.90 -7.08
N LYS A 139 -2.88 34.42 -8.28
CA LYS A 139 -2.89 35.85 -8.56
C LYS A 139 -3.87 36.64 -7.68
N ASN A 140 -4.88 35.96 -7.14
CA ASN A 140 -5.88 36.55 -6.25
C ASN A 140 -5.42 36.61 -4.77
N THR A 141 -4.24 36.11 -4.45
CA THR A 141 -3.73 36.10 -3.07
C THR A 141 -3.39 37.53 -2.64
N LYS A 142 -3.89 37.96 -1.49
CA LYS A 142 -3.73 39.33 -1.00
C LYS A 142 -2.26 39.64 -0.69
N ILE A 143 -1.71 40.64 -1.40
CA ILE A 143 -0.33 41.11 -1.21
C ILE A 143 -0.15 41.67 0.20
N GLY A 144 1.00 41.44 0.81
CA GLY A 144 1.33 41.86 2.18
C GLY A 144 0.72 41.02 3.28
N SER A 145 -0.07 40.01 2.95
CA SER A 145 -0.61 39.09 3.95
C SER A 145 0.48 38.19 4.53
N ASP A 146 0.34 37.85 5.80
CA ASP A 146 1.19 36.84 6.46
C ASP A 146 0.92 35.47 5.84
N PHE A 147 1.96 34.84 5.30
CA PHE A 147 1.86 33.57 4.61
C PHE A 147 1.34 32.44 5.54
N SER A 148 1.75 32.45 6.81
CA SER A 148 1.31 31.46 7.79
C SER A 148 -0.20 31.48 8.07
N LYS A 149 -0.85 32.63 7.86
CA LYS A 149 -2.31 32.78 8.03
C LYS A 149 -3.11 32.33 6.81
N ILE A 150 -2.48 32.33 5.63
CA ILE A 150 -3.12 31.91 4.38
C ILE A 150 -2.92 30.41 4.18
N TYR A 151 -1.71 29.93 4.44
CA TYR A 151 -1.30 28.54 4.29
C TYR A 151 -0.84 27.99 5.63
N ASN A 152 -1.82 27.79 6.53
CA ASN A 152 -1.56 27.13 7.80
C ASN A 152 -1.30 25.65 7.54
N SER A 153 -0.04 25.27 7.57
CA SER A 153 0.42 23.90 7.33
C SER A 153 0.51 23.07 8.61
N VAL A 154 -0.14 23.51 9.72
CA VAL A 154 -0.32 22.61 10.89
C VAL A 154 -1.28 21.51 10.49
N ASP A 155 -0.76 20.31 10.38
CA ASP A 155 -1.52 19.17 9.91
C ASP A 155 -0.97 17.88 10.55
N THR A 156 -1.75 16.83 10.53
CA THR A 156 -1.30 15.49 10.92
C THR A 156 -1.50 14.55 9.75
N LEU A 157 -0.44 13.85 9.39
CA LEU A 157 -0.42 12.80 8.38
C LEU A 157 -0.36 11.44 9.09
N TRP A 158 -1.32 10.57 8.82
CA TRP A 158 -1.26 9.16 9.17
C TRP A 158 -1.01 8.32 7.93
N GLU A 159 -0.13 7.33 8.05
CA GLU A 159 -0.03 6.22 7.13
C GLU A 159 -0.73 5.02 7.76
N ILE A 160 -1.80 4.56 7.15
CA ILE A 160 -2.66 3.52 7.68
C ILE A 160 -2.64 2.27 6.80
N GLY A 161 -2.56 1.11 7.44
CA GLY A 161 -2.78 -0.19 6.82
C GLY A 161 -4.27 -0.37 6.49
N VAL A 162 -4.58 -0.61 5.22
CA VAL A 162 -5.95 -0.89 4.76
C VAL A 162 -6.01 -2.32 4.25
N THR A 163 -6.88 -3.13 4.82
CA THR A 163 -7.07 -4.53 4.42
C THR A 163 -7.65 -4.64 3.01
N PRO A 164 -7.39 -5.72 2.27
CA PRO A 164 -7.83 -5.86 0.88
C PRO A 164 -9.34 -5.80 0.66
N ASN A 165 -10.15 -6.14 1.65
CA ASN A 165 -11.61 -6.06 1.61
C ASN A 165 -12.16 -4.63 1.74
N ARG A 166 -11.37 -3.69 2.27
CA ARG A 166 -11.77 -2.30 2.52
C ARG A 166 -11.27 -1.36 1.43
N GLY A 167 -11.55 -1.68 0.16
CA GLY A 167 -11.22 -0.81 -0.98
C GLY A 167 -11.81 0.60 -0.89
N ASP A 168 -12.95 0.76 -0.25
CA ASP A 168 -13.58 2.04 0.07
C ASP A 168 -12.68 2.98 0.88
N CYS A 169 -11.92 2.43 1.83
CA CYS A 169 -10.99 3.18 2.69
C CYS A 169 -9.65 3.53 2.02
N MET A 170 -9.49 3.24 0.72
CA MET A 170 -8.37 3.78 -0.09
C MET A 170 -8.61 5.23 -0.52
N SER A 171 -9.46 5.97 0.20
CA SER A 171 -9.80 7.37 -0.02
C SER A 171 -10.06 8.11 1.30
N HIS A 172 -9.95 9.45 1.28
CA HIS A 172 -10.28 10.29 2.43
C HIS A 172 -11.78 10.19 2.77
N LEU A 173 -12.66 10.12 1.76
CA LEU A 173 -14.09 9.94 1.96
C LEU A 173 -14.40 8.62 2.68
N GLY A 174 -13.77 7.51 2.28
CA GLY A 174 -14.00 6.21 2.91
C GLY A 174 -13.58 6.20 4.38
N VAL A 175 -12.38 6.73 4.68
CA VAL A 175 -11.91 6.87 6.07
C VAL A 175 -12.80 7.83 6.87
N ALA A 176 -13.27 8.92 6.26
CA ALA A 176 -14.18 9.86 6.91
C ALA A 176 -15.54 9.22 7.27
N ARG A 177 -16.06 8.27 6.46
CA ARG A 177 -17.28 7.51 6.78
C ARG A 177 -17.12 6.70 8.08
N GLU A 178 -15.99 6.03 8.24
CA GLU A 178 -15.67 5.29 9.46
C GLU A 178 -15.57 6.22 10.69
N LEU A 179 -14.81 7.31 10.56
CA LEU A 179 -14.68 8.32 11.62
C LEU A 179 -16.01 9.01 11.96
N SER A 180 -16.90 9.18 10.97
CA SER A 180 -18.25 9.72 11.15
C SER A 180 -19.07 8.87 12.13
N SER A 181 -19.02 7.56 11.98
CA SER A 181 -19.68 6.65 12.89
C SER A 181 -19.08 6.67 14.29
N TYR A 182 -17.74 6.73 14.40
CA TYR A 182 -17.05 6.73 15.67
C TYR A 182 -17.29 8.01 16.49
N PHE A 183 -17.09 9.19 15.87
CA PHE A 183 -17.23 10.49 16.54
C PHE A 183 -18.68 11.02 16.60
N ASP A 184 -19.65 10.30 16.07
CA ASP A 184 -21.06 10.77 16.01
C ASP A 184 -21.22 12.10 15.24
N LYS A 185 -20.47 12.29 14.18
CA LYS A 185 -20.48 13.50 13.36
C LYS A 185 -20.94 13.19 11.93
N PRO A 186 -21.81 14.00 11.31
CA PRO A 186 -22.29 13.73 9.95
C PRO A 186 -21.20 13.95 8.90
N ILE A 187 -21.26 13.18 7.81
CA ILE A 187 -20.50 13.46 6.60
C ILE A 187 -21.02 14.76 5.97
N LYS A 188 -20.12 15.65 5.61
CA LYS A 188 -20.45 16.90 4.91
C LYS A 188 -20.88 16.57 3.47
N SER A 189 -22.04 17.09 3.04
CA SER A 189 -22.46 17.01 1.65
C SER A 189 -21.64 18.00 0.81
N ASN A 190 -21.07 17.52 -0.26
CA ASN A 190 -20.38 18.33 -1.26
C ASN A 190 -21.09 18.25 -2.61
N ASP A 191 -22.42 18.28 -2.61
CA ASP A 191 -23.20 18.24 -3.83
C ASP A 191 -22.97 19.50 -4.67
N ILE A 192 -22.51 19.30 -5.89
CA ILE A 192 -22.14 20.37 -6.81
C ILE A 192 -23.15 20.40 -7.95
N LYS A 193 -23.83 21.53 -8.13
CA LYS A 193 -24.67 21.74 -9.30
C LYS A 193 -23.81 22.12 -10.49
N LEU A 194 -23.67 21.22 -11.42
CA LEU A 194 -22.97 21.45 -12.68
C LEU A 194 -23.98 21.98 -13.72
N SER A 195 -23.51 22.87 -14.59
CA SER A 195 -24.25 23.42 -15.73
C SER A 195 -23.37 23.30 -16.97
N PRO A 196 -23.47 22.19 -17.71
CA PRO A 196 -22.72 21.98 -18.96
C PRO A 196 -23.03 23.08 -19.98
N ASN A 197 -22.05 23.44 -20.79
CA ASN A 197 -22.15 24.54 -21.75
C ASN A 197 -21.55 24.25 -23.14
N ILE A 198 -21.08 23.02 -23.36
CA ILE A 198 -20.66 22.53 -24.70
C ILE A 198 -21.29 21.17 -24.97
N GLU A 199 -21.31 20.77 -26.25
CA GLU A 199 -21.77 19.45 -26.69
C GLU A 199 -20.61 18.45 -26.71
N ASN A 200 -20.94 17.15 -26.55
CA ASN A 200 -19.96 16.08 -26.70
C ASN A 200 -19.61 15.87 -28.19
N VAL A 201 -18.33 15.79 -28.50
CA VAL A 201 -17.80 15.48 -29.82
C VAL A 201 -17.39 13.98 -29.92
N ILE A 202 -16.77 13.47 -28.87
CA ILE A 202 -16.27 12.08 -28.82
C ILE A 202 -17.39 11.13 -28.39
N LYS A 203 -17.61 10.08 -29.16
CA LYS A 203 -18.55 9.02 -28.78
C LYS A 203 -17.89 8.00 -27.90
N VAL A 204 -18.63 7.50 -26.91
CA VAL A 204 -18.15 6.45 -26.00
C VAL A 204 -19.03 5.23 -26.15
N ASN A 205 -18.40 4.09 -26.34
CA ASN A 205 -19.05 2.79 -26.33
C ASN A 205 -18.18 1.82 -25.50
N SER A 206 -18.54 1.58 -24.25
CA SER A 206 -17.79 0.65 -23.36
C SER A 206 -17.75 -0.78 -23.91
N GLY A 207 -18.36 -0.97 -25.05
CA GLY A 207 -18.45 -2.25 -25.72
C GLY A 207 -19.42 -3.19 -24.99
N ARG A 208 -19.52 -4.42 -25.52
CA ARG A 208 -20.30 -5.49 -24.89
C ARG A 208 -19.43 -6.36 -23.99
N THR A 209 -18.40 -5.76 -23.38
CA THR A 209 -17.49 -6.50 -22.51
C THR A 209 -18.04 -6.60 -21.09
N LYS A 210 -17.93 -7.78 -20.50
CA LYS A 210 -18.28 -7.99 -19.09
C LYS A 210 -17.21 -7.49 -18.12
N PHE A 211 -16.14 -6.88 -18.60
CA PHE A 211 -15.01 -6.41 -17.80
C PHE A 211 -15.00 -4.89 -17.61
N CYS A 212 -16.00 -4.19 -18.16
CA CYS A 212 -16.23 -2.77 -17.94
C CYS A 212 -17.74 -2.53 -17.86
N ASP A 213 -18.25 -2.40 -16.66
CA ASP A 213 -19.69 -2.26 -16.44
C ASP A 213 -20.18 -0.81 -16.53
N SER A 214 -19.29 0.14 -16.32
CA SER A 214 -19.57 1.58 -16.43
C SER A 214 -18.38 2.30 -17.02
N TYR A 215 -18.63 3.15 -18.01
CA TYR A 215 -17.64 4.06 -18.59
C TYR A 215 -18.33 5.40 -18.84
N LEU A 216 -17.83 6.43 -18.18
CA LEU A 216 -18.30 7.78 -18.30
C LEU A 216 -17.17 8.66 -18.81
N SER A 217 -17.50 9.69 -19.57
CA SER A 217 -16.54 10.72 -19.96
C SER A 217 -17.15 12.09 -19.99
N VAL A 218 -16.33 13.11 -19.85
CA VAL A 218 -16.68 14.52 -20.01
C VAL A 218 -15.60 15.19 -20.86
N GLU A 219 -16.01 16.07 -21.75
CA GLU A 219 -15.08 16.91 -22.52
C GLU A 219 -14.91 18.27 -21.86
N ILE A 220 -13.68 18.80 -21.89
CA ILE A 220 -13.34 20.10 -21.30
C ILE A 220 -12.57 20.93 -22.31
N GLU A 221 -12.94 22.19 -22.41
CA GLU A 221 -12.33 23.20 -23.28
C GLU A 221 -12.07 24.51 -22.53
N ASN A 222 -11.34 25.42 -23.16
CA ASN A 222 -11.06 26.77 -22.64
C ASN A 222 -10.34 26.75 -21.29
N PHE A 223 -9.20 26.07 -21.23
CA PHE A 223 -8.32 26.04 -20.09
C PHE A 223 -6.86 26.16 -20.52
N ASP A 224 -6.01 26.47 -19.57
CA ASP A 224 -4.56 26.45 -19.73
C ASP A 224 -3.92 25.41 -18.82
N ILE A 225 -2.88 24.73 -19.31
CA ILE A 225 -2.04 23.88 -18.48
C ILE A 225 -1.16 24.77 -17.60
N THR A 226 -1.33 24.67 -16.30
CA THR A 226 -0.64 25.48 -15.29
C THR A 226 -0.28 24.63 -14.08
N ASP A 227 0.44 25.22 -13.13
CA ASP A 227 0.55 24.63 -11.79
C ASP A 227 -0.84 24.56 -11.15
N SER A 228 -1.15 23.48 -10.46
CA SER A 228 -2.40 23.31 -9.72
C SER A 228 -2.45 24.22 -8.47
N ASP A 229 -3.65 24.38 -7.90
CA ASP A 229 -3.83 25.13 -6.65
C ASP A 229 -2.91 24.63 -5.53
N ILE A 230 -2.33 25.55 -4.76
CA ILE A 230 -1.34 25.23 -3.73
C ILE A 230 -1.86 24.26 -2.66
N LYS A 231 -3.14 24.34 -2.30
CA LYS A 231 -3.75 23.40 -1.32
C LYS A 231 -3.74 21.99 -1.87
N ILE A 232 -4.00 21.82 -3.16
CA ILE A 232 -3.99 20.53 -3.84
C ILE A 232 -2.56 19.99 -3.96
N ARG A 233 -1.61 20.83 -4.37
CA ARG A 233 -0.18 20.47 -4.43
C ARG A 233 0.33 20.03 -3.06
N TYR A 234 0.01 20.77 -2.00
CA TYR A 234 0.37 20.41 -0.62
C TYR A 234 -0.21 19.05 -0.22
N ARG A 235 -1.51 18.82 -0.47
CA ARG A 235 -2.18 17.56 -0.13
C ARG A 235 -1.59 16.36 -0.88
N LEU A 236 -1.44 16.48 -2.18
CA LEU A 236 -0.88 15.42 -3.01
C LEU A 236 0.56 15.11 -2.62
N SER A 237 1.41 16.11 -2.48
CA SER A 237 2.80 15.94 -2.08
C SER A 237 2.91 15.31 -0.68
N SER A 238 2.02 15.70 0.25
CA SER A 238 2.00 15.13 1.61
C SER A 238 1.66 13.65 1.63
N VAL A 239 0.79 13.19 0.74
CA VAL A 239 0.47 11.75 0.61
C VAL A 239 1.46 11.00 -0.31
N GLY A 240 2.50 11.68 -0.79
CA GLY A 240 3.59 11.07 -1.58
C GLY A 240 3.35 11.06 -3.09
N VAL A 241 2.36 11.79 -3.58
CA VAL A 241 2.08 11.93 -5.02
C VAL A 241 2.90 13.08 -5.59
N ARG A 242 3.62 12.80 -6.68
CA ARG A 242 4.35 13.84 -7.42
C ARG A 242 3.38 14.76 -8.13
N VAL A 243 3.49 16.05 -7.89
CA VAL A 243 2.73 17.09 -8.61
C VAL A 243 3.36 17.37 -9.97
N ILE A 244 2.53 17.55 -11.00
CA ILE A 244 2.96 17.73 -12.40
C ILE A 244 2.33 18.99 -13.00
N ASN A 245 1.01 18.99 -13.16
CA ASN A 245 0.23 20.11 -13.66
C ASN A 245 -1.23 19.99 -13.17
N ASN A 246 -2.01 21.03 -13.36
CA ASN A 246 -3.39 21.10 -12.87
C ASN A 246 -4.26 19.91 -13.33
N VAL A 247 -4.16 19.45 -14.56
CA VAL A 247 -4.97 18.33 -15.08
C VAL A 247 -4.63 17.02 -14.37
N VAL A 248 -3.35 16.66 -14.35
CA VAL A 248 -2.88 15.40 -13.74
C VAL A 248 -3.08 15.44 -12.21
N ASP A 249 -2.79 16.58 -11.59
CA ASP A 249 -2.94 16.75 -10.15
C ASP A 249 -4.41 16.64 -9.73
N TYR A 250 -5.35 17.18 -10.51
CA TYR A 250 -6.78 17.09 -10.19
C TYR A 250 -7.33 15.67 -10.39
N THR A 251 -6.83 14.89 -11.36
CA THR A 251 -7.18 13.46 -11.45
C THR A 251 -6.69 12.71 -10.24
N ASN A 252 -5.43 12.92 -9.81
CA ASN A 252 -4.86 12.32 -8.61
C ASN A 252 -5.56 12.80 -7.33
N TYR A 253 -5.97 14.07 -7.28
CA TYR A 253 -6.72 14.59 -6.16
C TYR A 253 -8.05 13.85 -5.98
N VAL A 254 -8.83 13.67 -7.04
CA VAL A 254 -10.11 12.94 -7.00
C VAL A 254 -9.89 11.48 -6.57
N LEU A 255 -8.83 10.86 -7.06
CA LEU A 255 -8.46 9.49 -6.71
C LEU A 255 -8.20 9.33 -5.20
N HIS A 256 -7.47 10.25 -4.56
CA HIS A 256 -7.20 10.22 -3.12
C HIS A 256 -8.36 10.75 -2.27
N ASP A 257 -9.16 11.67 -2.83
CA ASP A 257 -10.29 12.30 -2.15
C ASP A 257 -11.47 11.33 -1.98
N ILE A 258 -11.93 10.74 -3.07
CA ILE A 258 -13.15 9.89 -3.10
C ILE A 258 -12.92 8.45 -3.57
N GLY A 259 -11.70 8.09 -3.99
CA GLY A 259 -11.37 6.72 -4.39
C GLY A 259 -11.68 6.37 -5.84
N GLN A 260 -12.10 7.31 -6.68
CA GLN A 260 -12.35 7.09 -8.10
C GLN A 260 -11.12 7.45 -8.94
N PRO A 261 -10.45 6.47 -9.58
CA PRO A 261 -9.41 6.78 -10.55
C PRO A 261 -9.99 7.44 -11.79
N LEU A 262 -9.38 8.52 -12.23
CA LEU A 262 -9.70 9.22 -13.47
C LEU A 262 -8.50 9.17 -14.42
N HIS A 263 -8.76 9.24 -15.73
CA HIS A 263 -7.72 9.42 -16.72
C HIS A 263 -8.06 10.57 -17.66
N ALA A 264 -7.04 11.36 -18.02
CA ALA A 264 -7.16 12.49 -18.94
C ALA A 264 -6.48 12.17 -20.27
N PHE A 265 -7.23 12.26 -21.37
CA PHE A 265 -6.71 12.18 -22.72
C PHE A 265 -6.67 13.58 -23.34
N ASP A 266 -5.67 13.82 -24.17
CA ASP A 266 -5.67 14.94 -25.11
C ASP A 266 -6.73 14.65 -26.19
N ARG A 267 -7.86 15.37 -26.16
CA ARG A 267 -9.01 15.12 -27.04
C ARG A 267 -8.65 15.30 -28.52
N ASP A 268 -7.75 16.23 -28.82
CA ASP A 268 -7.38 16.53 -30.19
C ASP A 268 -6.55 15.39 -30.86
N LYS A 269 -6.08 14.43 -30.06
CA LYS A 269 -5.42 13.21 -30.51
C LYS A 269 -6.35 12.00 -30.61
N LEU A 270 -7.67 12.19 -30.40
CA LEU A 270 -8.69 11.16 -30.51
C LEU A 270 -9.53 11.37 -31.77
N PHE A 271 -9.72 10.34 -32.56
CA PHE A 271 -10.31 10.47 -33.89
C PHE A 271 -11.61 9.68 -34.10
N GLY A 272 -12.08 8.99 -33.09
CA GLY A 272 -13.25 8.14 -33.25
C GLY A 272 -14.02 7.81 -32.01
N THR A 273 -14.48 6.58 -31.93
CA THR A 273 -15.26 6.09 -30.79
C THR A 273 -14.35 5.41 -29.77
N ILE A 274 -14.42 5.88 -28.53
CA ILE A 274 -13.73 5.25 -27.42
C ILE A 274 -14.45 3.97 -27.03
N SER A 275 -13.72 2.87 -26.95
CA SER A 275 -14.23 1.56 -26.60
C SER A 275 -13.31 0.82 -25.63
N VAL A 276 -13.89 -0.13 -24.88
CA VAL A 276 -13.14 -1.02 -24.00
C VAL A 276 -13.25 -2.45 -24.50
N ARG A 277 -12.11 -3.13 -24.68
CA ARG A 277 -12.05 -4.52 -25.11
C ARG A 277 -10.83 -5.25 -24.56
N LYS A 278 -10.82 -6.55 -24.68
CA LYS A 278 -9.59 -7.34 -24.51
C LYS A 278 -8.62 -7.07 -25.66
N ALA A 279 -7.33 -7.05 -25.36
CA ALA A 279 -6.29 -6.92 -26.38
C ALA A 279 -6.28 -8.13 -27.33
N LYS A 280 -5.77 -7.92 -28.54
CA LYS A 280 -5.44 -9.00 -29.46
C LYS A 280 -4.11 -9.62 -29.07
N GLU A 281 -3.88 -10.86 -29.44
CA GLU A 281 -2.60 -11.54 -29.16
C GLU A 281 -1.45 -10.80 -29.85
N ASN A 282 -0.40 -10.49 -29.09
CA ASN A 282 0.77 -9.73 -29.51
C ASN A 282 0.49 -8.27 -29.95
N GLU A 283 -0.64 -7.72 -29.62
CA GLU A 283 -0.91 -6.29 -29.79
C GLU A 283 0.08 -5.48 -28.94
N THR A 284 0.49 -4.30 -29.39
CA THR A 284 1.49 -3.49 -28.69
C THR A 284 0.91 -2.14 -28.31
N LEU A 285 1.35 -1.63 -27.16
CA LEU A 285 1.02 -0.29 -26.70
C LEU A 285 2.28 0.36 -26.11
N LYS A 286 2.60 1.58 -26.54
CA LYS A 286 3.59 2.42 -25.85
C LYS A 286 2.88 3.16 -24.72
N THR A 287 3.29 2.90 -23.47
CA THR A 287 2.71 3.49 -22.27
C THR A 287 3.39 4.80 -21.88
N LEU A 288 2.81 5.56 -20.91
CA LEU A 288 3.30 6.87 -20.45
C LEU A 288 4.75 6.86 -19.95
N ASP A 289 5.26 5.71 -19.49
CA ASP A 289 6.65 5.51 -19.11
C ASP A 289 7.58 5.25 -20.31
N GLU A 290 7.11 5.53 -21.53
CA GLU A 290 7.78 5.39 -22.82
C GLU A 290 8.17 3.95 -23.21
N GLN A 291 7.77 2.95 -22.44
CA GLN A 291 8.03 1.54 -22.76
C GLN A 291 6.97 0.96 -23.70
N THR A 292 7.42 0.26 -24.73
CA THR A 292 6.51 -0.49 -25.63
C THR A 292 6.25 -1.87 -25.02
N ARG A 293 4.99 -2.14 -24.72
CA ARG A 293 4.55 -3.37 -24.07
C ARG A 293 3.82 -4.27 -25.05
N LYS A 294 4.16 -5.56 -25.02
CA LYS A 294 3.47 -6.60 -25.75
C LYS A 294 2.32 -7.14 -24.90
N LEU A 295 1.11 -7.08 -25.44
CA LEU A 295 -0.11 -7.43 -24.74
C LEU A 295 -0.55 -8.86 -25.08
N SER A 296 -1.37 -9.44 -24.24
CA SER A 296 -2.04 -10.71 -24.46
C SER A 296 -3.56 -10.53 -24.49
N LYS A 297 -4.26 -11.54 -24.99
CA LYS A 297 -5.73 -11.60 -25.03
C LYS A 297 -6.44 -11.46 -23.68
N ASP A 298 -5.71 -11.52 -22.56
CA ASP A 298 -6.29 -11.34 -21.22
C ASP A 298 -6.24 -9.89 -20.74
N ASP A 299 -5.40 -9.05 -21.36
CA ASP A 299 -5.24 -7.66 -20.97
C ASP A 299 -6.42 -6.81 -21.45
N LEU A 300 -6.95 -5.96 -20.56
CA LEU A 300 -8.04 -5.04 -20.86
C LEU A 300 -7.45 -3.72 -21.34
N ILE A 301 -7.93 -3.22 -22.48
CA ILE A 301 -7.46 -2.00 -23.10
C ILE A 301 -8.59 -1.05 -23.44
N ILE A 302 -8.25 0.22 -23.48
CA ILE A 302 -9.09 1.29 -24.01
C ILE A 302 -8.59 1.56 -25.43
N THR A 303 -9.52 1.73 -26.37
CA THR A 303 -9.21 1.93 -27.79
C THR A 303 -9.95 3.14 -28.34
N ASP A 304 -9.33 3.79 -29.32
CA ASP A 304 -9.95 4.74 -30.23
C ASP A 304 -10.08 4.07 -31.60
N ASN A 305 -11.31 3.87 -32.08
CA ASN A 305 -11.62 3.14 -33.33
C ASN A 305 -10.93 1.77 -33.46
N ASP A 306 -10.63 1.06 -32.44
CA ASP A 306 -9.87 -0.20 -32.38
C ASP A 306 -8.35 -0.07 -32.13
N SER A 307 -7.78 1.12 -32.26
CA SER A 307 -6.36 1.38 -31.92
C SER A 307 -6.18 1.50 -30.39
N PRO A 308 -5.25 0.77 -29.75
CA PRO A 308 -5.05 0.83 -28.31
C PRO A 308 -4.47 2.19 -27.89
N ILE A 309 -5.12 2.82 -26.90
CA ILE A 309 -4.72 4.13 -26.35
C ILE A 309 -4.41 4.08 -24.86
N ALA A 310 -4.83 3.04 -24.15
CA ALA A 310 -4.48 2.85 -22.73
C ALA A 310 -4.64 1.39 -22.29
N LEU A 311 -3.88 1.00 -21.25
CA LEU A 311 -4.18 -0.16 -20.42
C LEU A 311 -5.26 0.23 -19.41
N ALA A 312 -6.46 -0.33 -19.57
CA ALA A 312 -7.61 0.02 -18.74
C ALA A 312 -7.30 -0.11 -17.24
N GLY A 313 -7.49 0.95 -16.47
CA GLY A 313 -7.28 1.00 -15.03
C GLY A 313 -5.83 0.80 -14.54
N VAL A 314 -4.85 0.75 -15.43
CA VAL A 314 -3.44 0.55 -15.08
C VAL A 314 -2.57 1.73 -15.48
N MET A 315 -2.50 2.04 -16.80
CA MET A 315 -1.65 3.12 -17.29
C MET A 315 -2.10 3.62 -18.66
N GLY A 316 -2.10 4.93 -18.85
CA GLY A 316 -2.39 5.57 -20.14
C GLY A 316 -1.35 5.28 -21.22
N GLY A 317 -1.73 5.49 -22.48
CA GLY A 317 -0.84 5.41 -23.63
C GLY A 317 -0.14 6.74 -23.90
N TYR A 318 1.08 6.66 -24.37
CA TYR A 318 1.93 7.80 -24.71
C TYR A 318 1.33 8.72 -25.79
N ASN A 319 0.67 8.13 -26.80
CA ASN A 319 0.20 8.89 -27.95
C ASN A 319 -0.97 9.85 -27.66
N THR A 320 -1.69 9.64 -26.56
CA THR A 320 -2.85 10.43 -26.15
C THR A 320 -2.60 11.21 -24.86
N GLU A 321 -1.33 11.31 -24.46
CA GLU A 321 -0.89 12.03 -23.27
C GLU A 321 -1.22 13.52 -23.33
N VAL A 322 -1.63 14.07 -22.17
CA VAL A 322 -1.78 15.51 -21.95
C VAL A 322 -0.41 16.16 -21.87
N THR A 323 -0.21 17.20 -22.68
CA THR A 323 1.04 17.97 -22.74
C THR A 323 0.76 19.45 -22.51
N ASP A 324 1.80 20.27 -22.35
CA ASP A 324 1.67 21.73 -22.15
C ASP A 324 0.92 22.42 -23.32
N SER A 325 0.84 21.79 -24.49
CA SER A 325 0.12 22.31 -25.65
C SER A 325 -1.33 21.85 -25.74
N THR A 326 -1.79 20.96 -24.86
CA THR A 326 -3.17 20.44 -24.89
C THR A 326 -4.17 21.54 -24.58
N LYS A 327 -5.22 21.65 -25.42
CA LYS A 327 -6.29 22.66 -25.29
C LYS A 327 -7.67 22.06 -25.05
N ASN A 328 -7.85 20.78 -25.36
CA ASN A 328 -9.10 20.07 -25.20
C ASN A 328 -8.83 18.73 -24.51
N LEU A 329 -9.66 18.40 -23.53
CA LEU A 329 -9.54 17.15 -22.74
C LEU A 329 -10.74 16.24 -22.95
N LEU A 330 -10.50 14.96 -22.88
CA LEU A 330 -11.50 13.95 -22.53
C LEU A 330 -11.12 13.34 -21.19
N ILE A 331 -11.96 13.50 -20.19
CA ILE A 331 -11.75 12.89 -18.86
C ILE A 331 -12.58 11.63 -18.77
N GLU A 332 -11.92 10.53 -18.45
CA GLU A 332 -12.50 9.20 -18.24
C GLU A 332 -12.79 8.97 -16.76
N SER A 333 -13.94 8.37 -16.48
CA SER A 333 -14.29 7.78 -15.19
C SER A 333 -14.98 6.44 -15.42
N ALA A 334 -14.36 5.34 -15.02
CA ALA A 334 -14.84 4.02 -15.36
C ALA A 334 -14.90 3.07 -14.16
N TYR A 335 -15.65 1.98 -14.30
CA TYR A 335 -15.61 0.81 -13.43
C TYR A 335 -15.08 -0.39 -14.21
N PHE A 336 -13.91 -0.87 -13.85
CA PHE A 336 -13.28 -2.03 -14.47
C PHE A 336 -13.31 -3.25 -13.53
N ASP A 337 -13.34 -4.45 -14.12
CA ASP A 337 -13.29 -5.72 -13.39
C ASP A 337 -11.99 -5.85 -12.58
N LYS A 338 -12.11 -5.96 -11.27
CA LYS A 338 -11.00 -6.00 -10.31
C LYS A 338 -9.96 -7.09 -10.61
N VAL A 339 -10.44 -8.29 -11.01
CA VAL A 339 -9.56 -9.44 -11.28
C VAL A 339 -8.77 -9.23 -12.58
N SER A 340 -9.40 -8.64 -13.59
CA SER A 340 -8.76 -8.32 -14.87
C SER A 340 -7.62 -7.32 -14.68
N ILE A 341 -7.87 -6.25 -13.91
CA ILE A 341 -6.86 -5.22 -13.63
C ILE A 341 -5.70 -5.80 -12.82
N MET A 342 -6.00 -6.55 -11.75
CA MET A 342 -4.98 -7.22 -10.93
C MET A 342 -4.05 -8.11 -11.77
N LYS A 343 -4.62 -8.94 -12.65
CA LYS A 343 -3.83 -9.85 -13.51
C LYS A 343 -2.92 -9.08 -14.47
N THR A 344 -3.45 -8.04 -15.12
CA THR A 344 -2.66 -7.21 -16.05
C THR A 344 -1.55 -6.46 -15.33
N SER A 345 -1.87 -5.80 -14.20
CA SER A 345 -0.92 -5.05 -13.38
C SER A 345 0.25 -5.92 -12.92
N ARG A 346 -0.03 -7.09 -12.36
CA ARG A 346 1.02 -8.02 -11.88
C ARG A 346 1.84 -8.62 -13.00
N LYS A 347 1.19 -9.08 -14.08
CA LYS A 347 1.86 -9.66 -15.24
C LYS A 347 2.86 -8.69 -15.88
N LEU A 348 2.48 -7.42 -16.02
CA LEU A 348 3.31 -6.38 -16.61
C LEU A 348 4.25 -5.70 -15.60
N ASN A 349 4.18 -6.09 -14.32
CA ASN A 349 4.86 -5.43 -13.20
C ASN A 349 4.62 -3.92 -13.16
N LEU A 350 3.35 -3.52 -13.38
CA LEU A 350 2.87 -2.13 -13.39
C LEU A 350 1.90 -1.91 -12.24
N ILE A 351 2.43 -1.50 -11.09
CA ILE A 351 1.62 -1.17 -9.92
C ILE A 351 1.46 0.34 -9.89
N SER A 352 0.25 0.84 -10.08
CA SER A 352 -0.12 2.25 -9.99
C SER A 352 -1.17 2.48 -8.90
N ASP A 353 -1.30 3.71 -8.43
CA ASP A 353 -2.35 4.10 -7.48
C ASP A 353 -3.76 3.79 -7.99
N ALA A 354 -3.97 3.89 -9.30
CA ALA A 354 -5.23 3.51 -9.95
C ALA A 354 -5.43 1.99 -9.93
N SER A 355 -4.41 1.21 -10.32
CA SER A 355 -4.52 -0.26 -10.38
C SER A 355 -4.76 -0.87 -8.99
N ILE A 356 -4.13 -0.33 -7.94
CA ILE A 356 -4.35 -0.76 -6.55
C ILE A 356 -5.82 -0.55 -6.12
N ARG A 357 -6.43 0.57 -6.49
CA ARG A 357 -7.83 0.84 -6.15
C ARG A 357 -8.78 -0.06 -6.94
N PHE A 358 -8.57 -0.21 -8.24
CA PHE A 358 -9.39 -1.11 -9.04
C PHE A 358 -9.29 -2.57 -8.58
N GLU A 359 -8.09 -3.08 -8.29
CA GLU A 359 -7.94 -4.47 -7.84
C GLU A 359 -8.57 -4.75 -6.48
N ARG A 360 -8.60 -3.75 -5.59
CA ARG A 360 -9.29 -3.83 -4.30
C ARG A 360 -10.79 -3.59 -4.39
N GLY A 361 -11.27 -3.05 -5.51
CA GLY A 361 -12.65 -2.67 -5.76
C GLY A 361 -12.91 -1.20 -5.40
N ILE A 362 -13.46 -0.48 -6.34
CA ILE A 362 -13.96 0.89 -6.17
C ILE A 362 -15.48 0.86 -5.98
N ASP A 363 -16.03 1.98 -5.51
CA ASP A 363 -17.48 2.16 -5.44
C ASP A 363 -18.10 2.07 -6.85
N TYR A 364 -19.10 1.20 -7.00
CA TYR A 364 -19.73 0.91 -8.28
C TYR A 364 -20.48 2.10 -8.88
N ASP A 365 -20.98 3.01 -8.05
CA ASP A 365 -21.85 4.13 -8.46
C ASP A 365 -21.15 5.51 -8.38
N ILE A 366 -19.85 5.56 -8.04
CA ILE A 366 -19.15 6.83 -7.79
C ILE A 366 -18.66 7.54 -9.06
N GLN A 367 -18.67 6.91 -10.24
CA GLN A 367 -18.03 7.42 -11.46
C GLN A 367 -18.53 8.82 -11.84
N HIS A 368 -19.84 9.07 -11.71
CA HIS A 368 -20.41 10.39 -11.98
C HIS A 368 -19.91 11.45 -10.99
N LYS A 369 -19.86 11.11 -9.70
CA LYS A 369 -19.31 11.99 -8.65
C LYS A 369 -17.83 12.28 -8.87
N GLY A 370 -17.09 11.34 -9.44
CA GLY A 370 -15.69 11.52 -9.83
C GLY A 370 -15.52 12.64 -10.84
N LEU A 371 -16.33 12.64 -11.90
CA LEU A 371 -16.34 13.71 -12.90
C LEU A 371 -16.82 15.05 -12.32
N GLU A 372 -17.88 15.06 -11.53
CA GLU A 372 -18.36 16.26 -10.85
C GLU A 372 -17.29 16.88 -9.95
N ARG A 373 -16.59 16.06 -9.19
CA ARG A 373 -15.53 16.51 -8.29
C ARG A 373 -14.36 17.10 -9.07
N PHE A 374 -13.94 16.46 -10.16
CA PHE A 374 -12.90 16.96 -11.05
C PHE A 374 -13.28 18.34 -11.63
N ILE A 375 -14.47 18.46 -12.22
CA ILE A 375 -14.96 19.70 -12.80
C ILE A 375 -15.04 20.81 -11.75
N SER A 376 -15.52 20.49 -10.54
CA SER A 376 -15.60 21.47 -9.46
C SER A 376 -14.25 22.05 -9.06
N VAL A 377 -13.26 21.18 -8.90
CA VAL A 377 -11.89 21.58 -8.54
C VAL A 377 -11.30 22.42 -9.66
N PHE A 378 -11.49 22.00 -10.91
CA PHE A 378 -10.98 22.74 -12.05
C PHE A 378 -11.64 24.10 -12.22
N LYS A 379 -12.97 24.19 -12.04
CA LYS A 379 -13.72 25.47 -12.06
C LYS A 379 -13.32 26.44 -10.95
N HIS A 380 -12.87 25.93 -9.83
CA HIS A 380 -12.35 26.80 -8.76
C HIS A 380 -11.02 27.47 -9.17
N ASP A 381 -10.23 26.79 -9.98
CA ASP A 381 -8.94 27.28 -10.47
C ASP A 381 -9.08 28.14 -11.74
N GLN A 382 -9.89 27.67 -12.72
CA GLN A 382 -10.04 28.27 -14.02
C GLN A 382 -11.50 28.31 -14.50
N ASN A 383 -11.84 29.23 -15.36
CA ASN A 383 -13.16 29.28 -16.00
C ASN A 383 -13.18 28.36 -17.22
N ILE A 384 -13.55 27.12 -17.04
CA ILE A 384 -13.60 26.09 -18.06
C ILE A 384 -14.98 25.92 -18.70
N ASN A 385 -15.01 25.45 -19.95
CA ASN A 385 -16.19 24.95 -20.62
C ASN A 385 -16.18 23.41 -20.54
N TYR A 386 -17.35 22.78 -20.32
CA TYR A 386 -17.43 21.32 -20.23
C TYR A 386 -18.78 20.79 -20.73
N SER A 387 -18.77 19.55 -21.21
CA SER A 387 -19.95 18.87 -21.73
C SER A 387 -20.77 18.19 -20.63
N GLU A 388 -21.95 17.72 -20.98
CA GLU A 388 -22.63 16.68 -20.20
C GLU A 388 -21.78 15.41 -20.15
N ALA A 389 -21.91 14.66 -19.05
CA ALA A 389 -21.27 13.35 -18.96
C ALA A 389 -21.88 12.39 -19.98
N MET A 390 -21.09 11.89 -20.91
CA MET A 390 -21.49 10.80 -21.79
C MET A 390 -21.40 9.48 -21.02
N ILE A 391 -22.51 8.77 -20.93
CA ILE A 391 -22.66 7.56 -20.09
C ILE A 391 -22.84 6.34 -20.97
N SER A 392 -21.95 5.37 -20.83
CA SER A 392 -22.10 4.02 -21.35
C SER A 392 -22.14 3.03 -20.19
N LYS A 393 -23.28 2.98 -19.49
CA LYS A 393 -23.51 2.08 -18.35
C LYS A 393 -24.23 0.82 -18.83
N LYS A 394 -23.66 -0.34 -18.51
CA LYS A 394 -24.20 -1.64 -18.92
C LYS A 394 -25.21 -2.20 -17.91
N ASN A 395 -24.87 -2.18 -16.65
CA ASN A 395 -25.67 -2.75 -15.56
C ASN A 395 -25.88 -1.73 -14.45
N THR A 396 -26.99 -1.83 -13.73
CA THR A 396 -27.15 -1.16 -12.42
C THR A 396 -26.65 -2.10 -11.34
N PHE A 397 -25.98 -1.55 -10.33
CA PHE A 397 -25.62 -2.31 -9.14
C PHE A 397 -26.89 -2.88 -8.50
N SER A 398 -26.91 -4.18 -8.28
CA SER A 398 -28.03 -4.85 -7.61
C SER A 398 -27.66 -5.04 -6.14
N HIS A 399 -28.36 -4.33 -5.29
CA HIS A 399 -28.24 -4.50 -3.85
C HIS A 399 -29.06 -5.72 -3.42
N GLU A 400 -28.39 -6.78 -2.99
CA GLU A 400 -29.07 -7.90 -2.34
C GLU A 400 -29.45 -7.51 -0.91
N ASN A 401 -30.70 -7.82 -0.53
CA ASN A 401 -31.14 -7.62 0.85
C ASN A 401 -30.83 -8.89 1.65
N ILE A 402 -29.99 -8.73 2.66
CA ILE A 402 -29.52 -9.82 3.52
C ILE A 402 -30.29 -9.75 4.84
N THR A 403 -30.90 -10.86 5.24
CA THR A 403 -31.70 -10.96 6.47
C THR A 403 -31.18 -12.06 7.37
N PHE A 404 -31.12 -11.81 8.68
CA PHE A 404 -30.67 -12.76 9.70
C PHE A 404 -31.36 -12.49 11.06
N GLU A 405 -31.29 -13.47 11.97
CA GLU A 405 -31.90 -13.33 13.30
C GLU A 405 -31.00 -12.44 14.19
N LYS A 406 -31.60 -11.55 14.96
CA LYS A 406 -30.86 -10.70 15.92
C LYS A 406 -30.07 -11.53 16.95
N GLU A 407 -30.58 -12.71 17.30
CA GLU A 407 -29.94 -13.64 18.24
C GLU A 407 -28.58 -14.13 17.75
N ASP A 408 -28.32 -14.13 16.43
CA ASP A 408 -27.03 -14.51 15.87
C ASP A 408 -25.91 -13.56 16.32
N ILE A 409 -26.24 -12.29 16.59
CA ILE A 409 -25.26 -11.33 17.15
C ILE A 409 -24.79 -11.82 18.51
N PHE A 410 -25.71 -12.20 19.40
CA PHE A 410 -25.35 -12.72 20.72
C PHE A 410 -24.59 -14.06 20.63
N ASN A 411 -25.04 -14.95 19.75
CA ASN A 411 -24.42 -16.27 19.57
C ASN A 411 -22.96 -16.15 19.10
N ILE A 412 -22.63 -15.12 18.31
CA ILE A 412 -21.28 -14.89 17.77
C ILE A 412 -20.44 -14.04 18.71
N LEU A 413 -21.00 -12.94 19.23
CA LEU A 413 -20.23 -11.95 20.01
C LEU A 413 -20.22 -12.24 21.52
N GLY A 414 -21.17 -13.02 22.03
CA GLY A 414 -21.35 -13.30 23.46
C GLY A 414 -21.87 -12.11 24.27
N VAL A 415 -22.31 -11.05 23.61
CA VAL A 415 -22.91 -9.84 24.23
C VAL A 415 -24.19 -9.46 23.53
N GLU A 416 -25.15 -8.94 24.28
CA GLU A 416 -26.40 -8.42 23.74
C GLU A 416 -26.23 -6.95 23.36
N LEU A 417 -26.45 -6.63 22.08
CA LEU A 417 -26.45 -5.25 21.58
C LEU A 417 -27.86 -4.68 21.59
N LYS A 418 -28.00 -3.43 22.05
CA LYS A 418 -29.27 -2.71 22.07
C LYS A 418 -29.70 -2.35 20.65
N ASP A 419 -31.00 -2.39 20.37
CA ASP A 419 -31.58 -2.06 19.06
C ASP A 419 -31.20 -0.66 18.59
N ASP A 420 -31.26 0.32 19.49
CA ASP A 420 -30.85 1.70 19.20
C ASP A 420 -29.38 1.80 18.78
N PHE A 421 -28.50 1.03 19.42
CA PHE A 421 -27.08 0.99 19.05
C PHE A 421 -26.89 0.41 17.65
N ILE A 422 -27.55 -0.73 17.37
CA ILE A 422 -27.47 -1.40 16.05
C ILE A 422 -27.91 -0.46 14.94
N LEU A 423 -29.16 0.07 15.05
CA LEU A 423 -29.72 0.92 14.00
C LEU A 423 -28.96 2.24 13.85
N LYS A 424 -28.52 2.84 14.94
CA LYS A 424 -27.75 4.08 14.93
C LYS A 424 -26.38 3.88 14.25
N THR A 425 -25.68 2.80 14.57
CA THR A 425 -24.37 2.49 13.97
C THR A 425 -24.51 2.26 12.47
N LEU A 426 -25.47 1.43 12.03
CA LEU A 426 -25.68 1.15 10.62
C LEU A 426 -26.10 2.39 9.83
N SER A 427 -26.98 3.23 10.40
CA SER A 427 -27.35 4.51 9.80
C SER A 427 -26.17 5.45 9.58
N LYS A 428 -25.24 5.53 10.55
CA LYS A 428 -24.01 6.36 10.42
C LYS A 428 -23.04 5.83 9.39
N LEU A 429 -22.94 4.51 9.26
CA LEU A 429 -22.20 3.86 8.18
C LEU A 429 -22.91 3.95 6.83
N GLN A 430 -24.07 4.61 6.77
CA GLN A 430 -24.90 4.73 5.58
C GLN A 430 -25.35 3.36 5.02
N ILE A 431 -25.49 2.35 5.88
CA ILE A 431 -26.01 1.04 5.55
C ILE A 431 -27.53 1.06 5.80
N GLN A 432 -28.30 0.90 4.73
CA GLN A 432 -29.77 0.82 4.83
C GLN A 432 -30.14 -0.46 5.58
N SER A 433 -30.85 -0.32 6.70
CA SER A 433 -31.21 -1.46 7.54
C SER A 433 -32.58 -1.26 8.20
N THR A 434 -33.22 -2.39 8.50
CA THR A 434 -34.46 -2.45 9.26
C THR A 434 -34.38 -3.55 10.31
N LEU A 435 -35.00 -3.32 11.46
CA LEU A 435 -35.17 -4.31 12.52
C LEU A 435 -36.67 -4.50 12.77
N ALA A 436 -37.19 -5.69 12.48
CA ALA A 436 -38.59 -6.08 12.66
C ALA A 436 -38.67 -7.57 13.01
N ASP A 437 -39.58 -7.96 13.88
CA ASP A 437 -39.84 -9.35 14.26
C ASP A 437 -38.58 -10.12 14.67
N ASN A 438 -37.67 -9.47 15.43
CA ASN A 438 -36.39 -10.00 15.87
C ASN A 438 -35.38 -10.30 14.73
N LYS A 439 -35.66 -9.80 13.51
CA LYS A 439 -34.79 -9.95 12.33
C LYS A 439 -34.20 -8.63 11.92
N ILE A 440 -32.95 -8.69 11.53
CA ILE A 440 -32.22 -7.57 10.93
C ILE A 440 -32.14 -7.82 9.43
N SER A 441 -32.61 -6.85 8.65
CA SER A 441 -32.46 -6.84 7.20
C SER A 441 -31.60 -5.64 6.81
N PHE A 442 -30.62 -5.83 5.96
CA PHE A 442 -29.76 -4.74 5.47
C PHE A 442 -29.46 -4.87 3.99
N THR A 443 -29.13 -3.73 3.38
CA THR A 443 -28.71 -3.64 1.99
C THR A 443 -27.32 -3.02 1.96
N SER A 444 -26.36 -3.73 1.34
CA SER A 444 -24.98 -3.25 1.22
C SER A 444 -24.91 -2.02 0.32
N PRO A 445 -24.26 -0.93 0.73
CA PRO A 445 -24.03 0.20 -0.16
C PRO A 445 -23.01 -0.14 -1.26
N SER A 446 -23.02 0.59 -2.37
CA SER A 446 -22.22 0.32 -3.57
C SER A 446 -20.70 0.33 -3.34
N TRP A 447 -20.22 0.96 -2.27
CA TRP A 447 -18.81 1.00 -1.88
C TRP A 447 -18.40 -0.12 -0.92
N ARG A 448 -19.35 -0.89 -0.34
CA ARG A 448 -19.11 -1.98 0.62
C ARG A 448 -19.45 -3.33 -0.02
N TYR A 449 -18.67 -3.70 -1.02
CA TYR A 449 -18.80 -5.00 -1.69
C TYR A 449 -18.37 -6.19 -0.82
N ASP A 450 -17.76 -5.93 0.34
CA ASP A 450 -17.35 -6.91 1.34
C ASP A 450 -18.51 -7.37 2.24
N LEU A 451 -19.62 -6.61 2.31
CA LEU A 451 -20.78 -6.96 3.11
C LEU A 451 -21.71 -7.89 2.33
N GLU A 452 -21.36 -9.17 2.27
CA GLU A 452 -22.11 -10.19 1.53
C GLU A 452 -22.88 -11.17 2.43
N ARG A 453 -22.57 -11.23 3.72
CA ARG A 453 -23.11 -12.20 4.66
C ARG A 453 -23.49 -11.54 5.99
N PRO A 454 -24.37 -12.17 6.80
CA PRO A 454 -24.69 -11.68 8.15
C PRO A 454 -23.47 -11.41 9.02
N ILE A 455 -22.47 -12.31 8.96
CA ILE A 455 -21.26 -12.19 9.78
C ILE A 455 -20.46 -10.92 9.47
N ASP A 456 -20.48 -10.47 8.21
CA ASP A 456 -19.75 -9.27 7.79
C ASP A 456 -20.37 -8.01 8.43
N LEU A 457 -21.70 -7.99 8.62
CA LEU A 457 -22.38 -6.92 9.36
C LEU A 457 -22.14 -7.01 10.87
N ILE A 458 -22.11 -8.23 11.41
CA ILE A 458 -21.84 -8.45 12.85
C ILE A 458 -20.42 -7.99 13.19
N GLU A 459 -19.45 -8.16 12.29
CA GLU A 459 -18.09 -7.61 12.42
C GLU A 459 -18.11 -6.08 12.54
N GLU A 460 -18.87 -5.39 11.67
CA GLU A 460 -19.02 -3.93 11.74
C GLU A 460 -19.61 -3.48 13.09
N LEU A 461 -20.63 -4.18 13.57
CA LEU A 461 -21.23 -3.89 14.88
C LEU A 461 -20.24 -4.13 16.03
N ALA A 462 -19.45 -5.21 15.98
CA ALA A 462 -18.43 -5.51 16.99
C ALA A 462 -17.33 -4.46 17.02
N LYS A 463 -16.84 -4.03 15.85
CA LYS A 463 -15.84 -2.99 15.69
C LYS A 463 -16.29 -1.67 16.33
N HIS A 464 -17.52 -1.24 16.03
CA HIS A 464 -18.08 0.00 16.58
C HIS A 464 -18.53 -0.10 18.04
N TYR A 465 -18.84 -1.31 18.52
CA TYR A 465 -19.07 -1.55 19.95
C TYR A 465 -17.75 -1.40 20.73
N GLY A 466 -16.63 -1.68 20.09
CA GLY A 466 -15.28 -1.61 20.64
C GLY A 466 -14.84 -2.94 21.26
N TYR A 467 -13.76 -3.50 20.74
CA TYR A 467 -13.24 -4.80 21.21
C TYR A 467 -12.87 -4.82 22.70
N ASN A 468 -12.50 -3.67 23.28
CA ASN A 468 -12.20 -3.54 24.70
C ASN A 468 -13.43 -3.72 25.62
N ASN A 469 -14.65 -3.65 25.06
CA ASN A 469 -15.90 -3.83 25.81
C ASN A 469 -16.34 -5.30 25.89
N PHE A 470 -15.61 -6.22 25.23
CA PHE A 470 -15.88 -7.64 25.33
C PHE A 470 -15.17 -8.26 26.52
N ASN A 471 -15.91 -9.02 27.33
CA ASN A 471 -15.33 -9.75 28.45
C ASN A 471 -14.48 -10.92 27.99
N SER A 472 -13.23 -10.97 28.41
CA SER A 472 -12.39 -12.15 28.18
C SER A 472 -12.89 -13.34 28.99
N THR A 473 -13.16 -14.45 28.33
CA THR A 473 -13.57 -15.71 28.95
C THR A 473 -12.59 -16.81 28.58
N LEU A 474 -12.27 -17.67 29.54
CA LEU A 474 -11.48 -18.86 29.26
C LEU A 474 -12.37 -19.91 28.59
N PRO A 475 -11.93 -20.57 27.51
CA PRO A 475 -12.68 -21.65 26.89
C PRO A 475 -12.84 -22.80 27.90
N ILE A 476 -14.06 -23.32 28.02
CA ILE A 476 -14.34 -24.51 28.82
C ILE A 476 -13.74 -25.71 28.08
N GLY A 477 -12.49 -26.02 28.40
CA GLY A 477 -11.81 -27.19 27.84
C GLY A 477 -12.18 -28.45 28.60
N LYS A 478 -12.62 -29.52 27.92
CA LYS A 478 -12.50 -30.85 28.46
C LYS A 478 -11.02 -31.18 28.58
N ASN A 479 -10.60 -31.65 29.75
CA ASN A 479 -9.21 -32.04 30.01
C ASN A 479 -8.81 -33.14 29.02
N LEU A 480 -8.22 -32.76 27.90
CA LEU A 480 -7.63 -33.71 26.97
C LEU A 480 -6.27 -34.15 27.55
N ASN A 481 -6.31 -35.07 28.54
CA ASN A 481 -5.13 -35.65 29.16
C ASN A 481 -4.25 -36.47 28.21
N ASN A 482 -4.53 -36.47 26.91
CA ASN A 482 -3.80 -37.25 25.95
C ASN A 482 -2.96 -36.33 25.02
N LYS A 483 -1.80 -35.91 25.50
CA LYS A 483 -0.74 -35.53 24.59
C LYS A 483 -0.51 -36.71 23.67
N GLY A 484 -0.76 -36.58 22.36
CA GLY A 484 -0.62 -37.70 21.42
C GLY A 484 0.74 -38.38 21.55
N GLU A 485 0.78 -39.68 21.32
CA GLU A 485 1.97 -40.55 21.48
C GLU A 485 3.22 -39.97 20.82
N PHE A 486 3.03 -39.33 19.66
CA PHE A 486 4.08 -38.62 18.93
C PHE A 486 4.75 -37.49 19.77
N TRP A 487 3.96 -36.65 20.41
CA TRP A 487 4.50 -35.54 21.22
C TRP A 487 5.20 -36.02 22.48
N ASN A 488 4.73 -37.10 23.07
CA ASN A 488 5.38 -37.72 24.21
C ASN A 488 6.76 -38.28 23.82
N LYS A 489 6.83 -38.98 22.67
CA LYS A 489 8.10 -39.50 22.13
C LYS A 489 9.06 -38.36 21.76
N ARG A 490 8.60 -37.33 21.08
CA ARG A 490 9.41 -36.16 20.73
C ARG A 490 9.99 -35.49 21.99
N ASN A 491 9.15 -35.21 22.98
CA ASN A 491 9.59 -34.59 24.22
C ASN A 491 10.59 -35.49 24.99
N TYR A 492 10.39 -36.79 25.00
CA TYR A 492 11.35 -37.73 25.61
C TYR A 492 12.71 -37.63 24.92
N ILE A 493 12.76 -37.68 23.60
CA ILE A 493 13.97 -37.56 22.79
C ILE A 493 14.66 -36.23 23.05
N SER A 494 13.92 -35.11 22.97
CA SER A 494 14.45 -33.76 23.21
C SER A 494 15.05 -33.64 24.62
N ASN A 495 14.34 -34.10 25.66
CA ASN A 495 14.83 -34.02 27.03
C ASN A 495 16.10 -34.88 27.23
N LEU A 496 16.13 -36.08 26.63
CA LEU A 496 17.31 -36.95 26.70
C LEU A 496 18.52 -36.27 26.01
N LEU A 497 18.36 -35.77 24.81
CA LEU A 497 19.44 -35.10 24.06
C LEU A 497 19.91 -33.83 24.77
N SER A 498 19.00 -33.01 25.26
CA SER A 498 19.35 -31.81 26.04
C SER A 498 20.13 -32.18 27.30
N SER A 499 19.79 -33.28 28.00
CA SER A 499 20.54 -33.78 29.17
C SER A 499 21.96 -34.26 28.82
N LYS A 500 22.23 -34.48 27.53
CA LYS A 500 23.55 -34.86 26.98
C LYS A 500 24.27 -33.71 26.29
N ASN A 501 23.87 -32.48 26.59
CA ASN A 501 24.45 -31.23 26.08
C ASN A 501 24.29 -31.07 24.56
N PHE A 502 23.19 -31.57 23.97
CA PHE A 502 22.83 -31.24 22.61
C PHE A 502 21.99 -29.99 22.59
N TYR A 503 22.22 -29.14 21.60
CA TYR A 503 21.40 -27.97 21.30
C TYR A 503 20.40 -28.30 20.19
N GLU A 504 19.13 -28.02 20.43
CA GLU A 504 18.10 -28.12 19.40
C GLU A 504 18.28 -27.01 18.39
N VAL A 505 18.25 -27.33 17.11
CA VAL A 505 18.23 -26.36 16.04
C VAL A 505 16.98 -26.54 15.20
N GLN A 506 16.47 -25.44 14.65
CA GLN A 506 15.36 -25.44 13.70
C GLN A 506 15.82 -24.70 12.46
N THR A 507 16.07 -25.46 11.42
CA THR A 507 16.59 -24.94 10.16
C THR A 507 15.48 -24.83 9.11
N LEU A 508 15.73 -24.04 8.05
CA LEU A 508 14.79 -23.91 6.95
C LEU A 508 14.61 -25.25 6.24
N SER A 509 13.38 -25.50 5.77
CA SER A 509 13.08 -26.69 4.94
C SER A 509 13.62 -26.59 3.52
N PHE A 510 14.04 -25.40 3.10
CA PHE A 510 14.63 -25.15 1.79
C PHE A 510 16.14 -25.35 1.81
N THR A 511 16.68 -25.90 0.73
CA THR A 511 18.11 -26.19 0.62
C THR A 511 18.54 -26.21 -0.85
N ASP A 512 19.85 -26.19 -1.06
CA ASP A 512 20.47 -26.42 -2.36
C ASP A 512 20.25 -27.86 -2.81
N LYS A 513 19.91 -28.05 -4.08
CA LYS A 513 19.56 -29.37 -4.65
C LYS A 513 20.74 -30.33 -4.71
N GLU A 514 21.93 -29.83 -5.06
CA GLU A 514 23.14 -30.66 -5.18
C GLU A 514 23.60 -31.11 -3.80
N ALA A 515 23.69 -30.18 -2.84
CA ALA A 515 24.04 -30.48 -1.45
C ALA A 515 23.07 -31.47 -0.81
N ASN A 516 21.78 -31.34 -1.12
CA ASN A 516 20.73 -32.23 -0.63
C ASN A 516 20.91 -33.69 -1.14
N SER A 517 21.30 -33.87 -2.40
CA SER A 517 21.46 -35.17 -3.04
C SER A 517 22.66 -35.98 -2.53
N ILE A 518 23.64 -35.34 -1.90
CA ILE A 518 24.85 -36.02 -1.40
C ILE A 518 24.51 -37.13 -0.40
N PHE A 519 23.58 -36.86 0.52
CA PHE A 519 23.21 -37.79 1.60
C PHE A 519 22.03 -38.70 1.26
N THR A 520 21.23 -38.35 0.29
CA THR A 520 20.02 -39.09 -0.13
C THR A 520 19.89 -39.12 -1.66
N PRO A 521 20.88 -39.70 -2.37
CA PRO A 521 20.87 -39.71 -3.84
C PRO A 521 19.70 -40.52 -4.46
N GLU A 522 19.08 -41.41 -3.68
CA GLU A 522 17.91 -42.20 -4.08
C GLU A 522 16.58 -41.43 -3.93
N LYS A 523 16.56 -40.30 -3.25
CA LYS A 523 15.35 -39.50 -3.06
C LYS A 523 15.34 -38.33 -4.04
N ASN A 524 14.24 -38.15 -4.76
CA ASN A 524 14.03 -36.99 -5.57
C ASN A 524 13.55 -35.85 -4.69
N SER A 525 14.19 -34.71 -4.80
CA SER A 525 13.78 -33.50 -4.08
C SER A 525 12.68 -32.75 -4.82
N VAL A 526 11.77 -32.14 -4.07
CA VAL A 526 10.74 -31.25 -4.62
C VAL A 526 11.35 -29.90 -4.91
N THR A 527 11.27 -29.46 -6.16
CA THR A 527 11.81 -28.16 -6.61
C THR A 527 10.79 -27.05 -6.42
N VAL A 528 11.22 -25.89 -5.92
CA VAL A 528 10.40 -24.69 -5.75
C VAL A 528 10.33 -23.94 -7.09
N ILE A 529 9.12 -23.54 -7.53
CA ILE A 529 8.92 -22.89 -8.83
C ILE A 529 9.58 -21.49 -8.86
N ASN A 530 9.54 -20.77 -7.74
CA ASN A 530 10.04 -19.39 -7.61
C ASN A 530 10.89 -19.24 -6.34
N PRO A 531 12.08 -19.87 -6.28
CA PRO A 531 12.94 -19.79 -5.11
C PRO A 531 13.45 -18.36 -4.90
N ILE A 532 13.74 -18.01 -3.65
CA ILE A 532 14.32 -16.69 -3.31
C ILE A 532 15.72 -16.58 -3.90
N ASP A 533 16.49 -17.67 -3.80
CA ASP A 533 17.80 -17.81 -4.42
C ASP A 533 18.10 -19.28 -4.75
N GLN A 534 19.21 -19.56 -5.45
CA GLN A 534 19.60 -20.90 -5.85
C GLN A 534 19.93 -21.82 -4.67
N THR A 535 20.34 -21.28 -3.54
CA THR A 535 20.65 -22.07 -2.35
C THR A 535 19.40 -22.57 -1.63
N GLN A 536 18.21 -22.15 -2.07
CA GLN A 536 16.91 -22.48 -1.51
C GLN A 536 15.93 -23.04 -2.55
N GLU A 537 16.44 -23.66 -3.60
CA GLU A 537 15.62 -24.09 -4.75
C GLU A 537 14.85 -25.41 -4.52
N SER A 538 15.16 -26.18 -3.48
CA SER A 538 14.50 -27.46 -3.24
C SER A 538 14.14 -27.70 -1.77
N LEU A 539 13.13 -28.55 -1.54
CA LEU A 539 12.83 -29.05 -0.20
C LEU A 539 13.85 -30.13 0.20
N ARG A 540 14.27 -30.10 1.46
CA ARG A 540 15.26 -31.04 2.02
C ARG A 540 14.74 -32.47 2.08
N THR A 541 15.53 -33.42 1.64
CA THR A 541 15.27 -34.86 1.76
C THR A 541 15.91 -35.49 3.00
N ASN A 542 16.75 -34.76 3.69
CA ASN A 542 17.46 -35.16 4.91
C ASN A 542 17.76 -33.96 5.81
N LEU A 543 18.12 -34.18 7.07
CA LEU A 543 18.51 -33.16 8.03
C LEU A 543 20.04 -32.94 8.10
N LEU A 544 20.85 -33.80 7.49
CA LEU A 544 22.30 -33.73 7.61
C LEU A 544 22.88 -32.49 6.95
N THR A 545 22.40 -32.16 5.77
CA THR A 545 22.81 -30.92 5.03
C THR A 545 22.62 -29.67 5.88
N SER A 546 21.44 -29.55 6.49
CA SER A 546 21.10 -28.39 7.33
C SER A 546 21.94 -28.34 8.61
N LEU A 547 22.16 -29.49 9.28
CA LEU A 547 22.99 -29.57 10.48
C LEU A 547 24.45 -29.22 10.20
N ILE A 548 25.00 -29.70 9.07
CA ILE A 548 26.38 -29.40 8.66
C ILE A 548 26.51 -27.92 8.34
N ASN A 549 25.56 -27.31 7.65
CA ASN A 549 25.57 -25.88 7.38
C ASN A 549 25.49 -25.05 8.66
N THR A 550 24.68 -25.48 9.62
CA THR A 550 24.61 -24.83 10.95
C THR A 550 25.95 -24.93 11.68
N TYR A 551 26.57 -26.11 11.70
CA TYR A 551 27.88 -26.30 12.31
C TYR A 551 28.95 -25.44 11.63
N LYS A 552 29.02 -25.46 10.29
CA LYS A 552 29.95 -24.67 9.49
C LYS A 552 29.80 -23.17 9.79
N HIS A 553 28.58 -22.65 9.77
CA HIS A 553 28.29 -21.25 10.07
C HIS A 553 28.80 -20.83 11.47
N ASN A 554 28.48 -21.65 12.48
CA ASN A 554 28.93 -21.37 13.85
C ASN A 554 30.46 -21.45 13.98
N TYR A 555 31.09 -22.44 13.35
CA TYR A 555 32.54 -22.61 13.36
C TYR A 555 33.27 -21.41 12.70
N GLU A 556 32.80 -20.98 11.53
CA GLU A 556 33.35 -19.82 10.79
C GLU A 556 33.18 -18.49 11.56
N ASN A 557 32.18 -18.39 12.42
CA ASN A 557 31.94 -17.23 13.27
C ASN A 557 32.55 -17.37 14.68
N ASN A 558 33.51 -18.28 14.88
CA ASN A 558 34.17 -18.54 16.16
C ASN A 558 33.20 -18.85 17.31
N THR A 559 32.02 -19.39 16.97
CA THR A 559 31.05 -19.82 17.95
C THR A 559 31.40 -21.23 18.40
N LEU A 560 31.00 -21.55 19.63
CA LEU A 560 31.27 -22.82 20.27
C LEU A 560 30.96 -24.03 19.38
N SER A 561 31.87 -24.98 19.31
CA SER A 561 31.67 -26.30 18.70
C SER A 561 30.75 -27.14 19.59
N CYS A 562 29.46 -27.18 19.23
CA CYS A 562 28.40 -27.84 20.02
C CYS A 562 27.86 -29.07 19.33
N LYS A 563 27.25 -29.96 20.10
CA LYS A 563 26.40 -31.04 19.58
C LYS A 563 25.06 -30.48 19.18
N TYR A 564 24.61 -30.77 17.97
CA TYR A 564 23.33 -30.30 17.46
C TYR A 564 22.37 -31.45 17.18
N TYR A 565 21.08 -31.21 17.38
CA TYR A 565 20.03 -32.07 16.89
C TYR A 565 18.88 -31.28 16.31
N GLU A 566 18.17 -31.92 15.38
CA GLU A 566 16.93 -31.40 14.82
C GLU A 566 15.91 -32.55 14.70
N ILE A 567 14.67 -32.28 15.15
CA ILE A 567 13.53 -33.17 14.93
C ILE A 567 12.54 -32.41 14.04
N ASN A 568 12.52 -32.76 12.75
CA ASN A 568 11.71 -31.97 11.80
C ASN A 568 11.36 -32.78 10.56
N ASN A 569 10.48 -32.25 9.72
CA ASN A 569 10.09 -32.86 8.46
C ASN A 569 11.22 -32.86 7.43
N VAL A 570 11.28 -33.96 6.70
CA VAL A 570 11.98 -34.14 5.43
C VAL A 570 10.96 -34.47 4.35
N TYR A 571 11.30 -34.24 3.09
CA TYR A 571 10.36 -34.31 1.99
C TYR A 571 10.93 -35.12 0.83
N ASP A 572 10.07 -35.75 0.04
CA ASP A 572 10.41 -36.31 -1.26
C ASP A 572 9.22 -36.18 -2.23
N ASP A 573 9.43 -36.46 -3.51
CA ASP A 573 8.43 -36.33 -4.57
C ASP A 573 7.36 -37.42 -4.57
N GLY A 574 7.40 -38.33 -3.59
CA GLY A 574 6.36 -39.33 -3.38
C GLY A 574 5.03 -38.74 -2.94
N ASN A 575 3.97 -39.51 -3.06
CA ASN A 575 2.65 -39.08 -2.63
C ASN A 575 2.50 -39.12 -1.10
N HIS A 576 2.00 -38.05 -0.52
CA HIS A 576 1.64 -38.02 0.89
C HIS A 576 0.53 -39.03 1.21
N LYS A 577 0.64 -39.73 2.36
CA LYS A 577 -0.28 -40.83 2.74
C LYS A 577 -1.76 -40.38 2.82
N LEU A 578 -2.04 -39.13 3.16
CA LEU A 578 -3.41 -38.60 3.36
C LEU A 578 -3.87 -37.66 2.24
N TYR A 579 -2.96 -37.01 1.52
CA TYR A 579 -3.27 -35.98 0.54
C TYR A 579 -2.52 -36.22 -0.76
N LYS A 580 -3.24 -36.42 -1.86
CA LYS A 580 -2.66 -36.82 -3.16
C LYS A 580 -1.81 -35.78 -3.85
N ASP A 581 -2.05 -34.49 -3.55
CA ASP A 581 -1.42 -33.37 -4.24
C ASP A 581 -0.29 -32.71 -3.41
N ILE A 582 0.16 -33.38 -2.35
CA ILE A 582 1.21 -32.88 -1.47
C ILE A 582 2.39 -33.85 -1.50
N PRO A 583 3.64 -33.36 -1.51
CA PRO A 583 4.83 -34.19 -1.39
C PRO A 583 4.80 -35.08 -0.14
N ASN A 584 5.46 -36.22 -0.20
CA ASN A 584 5.62 -37.05 0.98
C ASN A 584 6.39 -36.30 2.07
N GLN A 585 5.95 -36.45 3.33
CA GLN A 585 6.54 -35.79 4.50
C GLN A 585 6.76 -36.80 5.60
N GLU A 586 7.96 -36.82 6.13
CA GLU A 586 8.33 -37.71 7.24
C GLU A 586 9.07 -36.92 8.33
N TYR A 587 8.71 -37.16 9.59
CA TYR A 587 9.51 -36.68 10.71
C TYR A 587 10.79 -37.49 10.83
N SER A 588 11.91 -36.77 10.86
CA SER A 588 13.24 -37.36 11.03
C SER A 588 13.96 -36.71 12.21
N LEU A 589 14.82 -37.47 12.84
CA LEU A 589 15.78 -37.01 13.83
C LEU A 589 17.18 -36.96 13.19
N GLY A 590 17.79 -35.80 13.17
CA GLY A 590 19.19 -35.57 12.80
C GLY A 590 20.03 -35.30 14.03
N LEU A 591 21.22 -35.86 14.10
CA LEU A 591 22.23 -35.61 15.13
C LEU A 591 23.55 -35.24 14.49
N LEU A 592 24.23 -34.22 15.02
CA LEU A 592 25.59 -33.87 14.66
C LEU A 592 26.43 -33.71 15.93
N ILE A 593 27.55 -34.41 15.99
CA ILE A 593 28.52 -34.35 17.09
C ILE A 593 29.86 -33.92 16.51
N PRO A 594 30.46 -32.81 16.97
CA PRO A 594 31.80 -32.44 16.57
C PRO A 594 32.85 -33.33 17.21
N GLU A 595 34.02 -33.49 16.61
CA GLU A 595 35.13 -34.26 17.17
C GLU A 595 35.61 -33.65 18.50
N ASN A 596 35.72 -32.34 18.57
CA ASN A 596 36.13 -31.63 19.78
C ASN A 596 35.04 -30.63 20.20
N GLU A 597 34.64 -30.66 21.46
CA GLU A 597 33.78 -29.65 22.06
C GLU A 597 34.62 -28.46 22.53
N THR A 598 34.12 -27.24 22.35
CA THR A 598 34.84 -26.03 22.72
C THR A 598 34.80 -25.73 24.22
N ASN A 599 33.89 -26.34 24.97
CA ASN A 599 33.86 -26.19 26.42
C ASN A 599 34.77 -27.22 27.08
N PRO A 600 35.81 -26.80 27.77
CA PRO A 600 36.64 -27.71 28.54
C PRO A 600 35.81 -28.34 29.68
N ASP A 601 36.19 -29.55 30.09
CA ASP A 601 35.66 -30.18 31.29
C ASP A 601 36.08 -29.43 32.56
N THR A 602 35.66 -29.89 33.72
CA THR A 602 36.02 -29.30 35.03
C THR A 602 37.54 -29.30 35.34
N ARG A 603 38.35 -30.01 34.54
CA ARG A 603 39.82 -30.08 34.64
C ARG A 603 40.51 -29.18 33.62
N GLY A 604 39.74 -28.50 32.76
CA GLY A 604 40.30 -27.67 31.68
C GLY A 604 40.67 -28.45 30.42
N GLU A 605 40.26 -29.74 30.31
CA GLU A 605 40.51 -30.58 29.14
C GLU A 605 39.35 -30.50 28.18
N TYR A 606 39.61 -30.43 26.86
CA TYR A 606 38.58 -30.45 25.85
C TYR A 606 38.00 -31.87 25.71
N ILE A 607 36.68 -31.96 25.70
CA ILE A 607 35.98 -33.23 25.48
C ILE A 607 36.15 -33.63 24.02
N GLN A 608 36.77 -34.80 23.83
CA GLN A 608 36.87 -35.44 22.50
C GLN A 608 35.73 -36.43 22.32
N ASN A 609 35.01 -36.27 21.20
CA ASN A 609 33.94 -37.17 20.81
C ASN A 609 34.45 -38.12 19.72
N ASP A 610 34.01 -39.37 19.80
CA ASP A 610 34.32 -40.40 18.82
C ASP A 610 33.04 -41.15 18.36
N ILE A 611 33.23 -42.20 17.55
CA ILE A 611 32.14 -43.02 17.09
C ILE A 611 31.42 -43.72 18.25
N HIS A 612 32.12 -44.01 19.36
CA HIS A 612 31.52 -44.63 20.54
C HIS A 612 30.60 -43.68 21.28
N THR A 613 30.93 -42.36 21.28
CA THR A 613 30.06 -41.32 21.81
C THR A 613 28.73 -41.32 21.06
N LEU A 614 28.77 -41.31 19.73
CA LEU A 614 27.57 -41.37 18.90
C LEU A 614 26.77 -42.67 19.10
N THR A 615 27.44 -43.81 19.09
CA THR A 615 26.78 -45.12 19.29
C THR A 615 26.14 -45.24 20.67
N ASN A 616 26.76 -44.71 21.71
CA ASN A 616 26.17 -44.66 23.06
C ASN A 616 24.88 -43.81 23.09
N ILE A 617 24.85 -42.66 22.44
CA ILE A 617 23.64 -41.84 22.33
C ILE A 617 22.54 -42.59 21.58
N ILE A 618 22.87 -43.23 20.46
CA ILE A 618 21.94 -44.03 19.67
C ILE A 618 21.36 -45.19 20.50
N ASN A 619 22.20 -45.92 21.26
CA ASN A 619 21.75 -47.02 22.12
C ASN A 619 20.86 -46.54 23.29
N LEU A 620 21.06 -45.33 23.79
CA LEU A 620 20.15 -44.70 24.78
C LEU A 620 18.78 -44.36 24.18
N LEU A 621 18.76 -43.88 22.94
CA LEU A 621 17.51 -43.60 22.24
C LEU A 621 16.78 -44.84 21.77
N PHE A 622 17.52 -45.86 21.29
CA PHE A 622 17.01 -47.08 20.67
C PHE A 622 17.72 -48.31 21.23
N PRO A 623 17.29 -48.83 22.42
CA PRO A 623 17.92 -49.93 23.12
C PRO A 623 17.83 -51.22 22.34
N LYS A 624 18.27 -51.77 21.54
CA LYS A 624 18.20 -52.98 20.69
C LYS A 624 18.50 -52.72 19.22
N VAL A 625 19.12 -51.57 18.93
CA VAL A 625 19.55 -51.25 17.57
C VAL A 625 20.73 -52.15 17.16
N GLN A 626 20.69 -52.61 15.93
CA GLN A 626 21.82 -53.34 15.31
C GLN A 626 22.48 -52.45 14.27
N PHE A 627 23.81 -52.44 14.23
CA PHE A 627 24.60 -51.67 13.30
C PHE A 627 25.10 -52.59 12.17
N GLU A 628 24.66 -52.32 10.94
CA GLU A 628 25.17 -53.00 9.74
C GLU A 628 26.03 -52.02 8.93
N LYS A 629 27.18 -52.51 8.46
CA LYS A 629 28.09 -51.68 7.66
C LYS A 629 27.45 -51.28 6.35
N LEU A 630 27.47 -49.98 6.05
CA LEU A 630 26.96 -49.40 4.82
C LEU A 630 28.10 -48.81 3.99
N LEU A 631 28.18 -49.18 2.71
CA LEU A 631 29.03 -48.52 1.73
C LEU A 631 28.15 -47.63 0.86
N ARG A 632 28.26 -46.32 1.05
CA ARG A 632 27.42 -45.35 0.35
C ARG A 632 28.26 -44.13 -0.05
N PRO A 633 28.10 -43.59 -1.26
CA PRO A 633 28.69 -42.31 -1.65
C PRO A 633 28.33 -41.19 -0.65
N GLY A 634 29.25 -40.27 -0.40
CA GLY A 634 29.05 -39.19 0.57
C GLY A 634 29.33 -39.55 2.02
N PHE A 635 29.53 -40.83 2.35
CA PHE A 635 29.80 -41.31 3.71
C PHE A 635 31.21 -41.94 3.83
N HIS A 636 31.74 -41.92 5.06
CA HIS A 636 33.08 -42.45 5.32
C HIS A 636 33.15 -43.97 5.13
N LYS A 637 34.08 -44.47 4.33
CA LYS A 637 34.18 -45.87 3.94
C LYS A 637 34.23 -46.89 5.10
N ASN A 638 34.85 -46.51 6.23
CA ASN A 638 35.06 -47.41 7.34
C ASN A 638 34.05 -47.24 8.49
N TYR A 639 33.39 -46.08 8.59
CA TYR A 639 32.55 -45.69 9.72
C TYR A 639 31.12 -45.34 9.32
N SER A 640 30.59 -45.95 8.27
CA SER A 640 29.19 -45.77 7.83
C SER A 640 28.39 -47.01 8.13
N TYR A 641 27.25 -46.83 8.80
CA TYR A 641 26.37 -47.91 9.26
C TYR A 641 24.90 -47.56 9.00
N VAL A 642 24.12 -48.59 8.68
CA VAL A 642 22.66 -48.56 8.75
C VAL A 642 22.23 -49.07 10.10
N LEU A 643 21.24 -48.42 10.70
CA LEU A 643 20.64 -48.82 11.96
C LEU A 643 19.39 -49.65 11.70
N LYS A 644 19.34 -50.89 12.21
CA LYS A 644 18.15 -51.72 12.15
C LYS A 644 17.56 -51.88 13.56
N LEU A 645 16.29 -51.50 13.67
CA LEU A 645 15.52 -51.77 14.89
C LEU A 645 14.87 -53.14 14.75
N ASN A 646 15.22 -54.10 15.64
CA ASN A 646 14.50 -55.33 15.76
C ASN A 646 13.19 -55.06 16.50
N ASN A 647 12.06 -55.38 15.88
CA ASN A 647 10.73 -55.28 16.46
C ASN A 647 10.60 -56.09 17.74
#